data_15b7342e53475dcfc6052db638ee2947
#
_entry.id   15b7342e53475dcfc6052db638ee2947
#
_cell.length_a   1.000
_cell.length_b   1.000
_cell.length_c   1.000
_cell.angle_alpha   90.00
_cell.angle_beta   90.00
_cell.angle_gamma   90.00
#
_symmetry.space_group_name_H-M   'P 1'
#
loop_
_entity.id
_entity.type
_entity.pdbx_description
1 polymer ?
#
loop_
_entity_poly.entity_id
_entity_poly.type
_entity_poly.pdbx_seq_one_letter_code
_entity_poly.pdbx_strand_id
1 'polypeptide(L)'
;MNRSDVDPRSVAVIGMACRLPGASAPDALWALLRDAVDATSETPPDRYDVDALHSPQPRQGRIAARRGGYVDEVAEFDAGFFGMSATEATELDPQQRLLLMTAWDALEDAGQNPDRLAGSRSGVFVGNTRADHLELALRRGPDSVTAAQLNNFRSLLPARLSHFLDFRGPSIVVDTACSSSLVAVHQAVQSLRAGETPLALAAGVNVPLRPDEGLVLSHAGAMAADGRCKFGDAGADGYSPSDAVAVVVLKRLTDALADGDRIRAVIRGSAVGNDGRTSDSVLNPSLQGQLDVLRWAYEDAGVNPADVDYVEAHGAGSPALDPLELRALGEVLGAGRPAGRPLLVGSVKTNIGHAEAAGGTAGLIKTVLCLEHGQVPACLHLDTPNPGVDWDALPLTVPDKLLDLPVLGRPAVAGVGGQGSSALNAHVVLAQPDPRHMPPATEPDRGPYLLALSAHSPAALEALREAYVRYLRPGGAGASYALHDICHSAAARRRHHAHRLAVTGHTHEELAAALAGTPAPAAGGPLTAAAERYLAGGEPERATMSGTPGRCVPLPSYPWQTRRYWAGEEPDGGHRAQDGADLADRVLREHARTGFDDASGLTDIGIDSLAKLRIVVELAERCGQEIDPEELGGLRTVGELRQWTRTLQAAGR
;
A
#
# COMPACT_ATOMS: atom_id res chain seq x y z
N MET A 1 -20.01 10.93 -25.66
CA MET A 1 -20.01 10.07 -24.45
C MET A 1 -21.34 10.21 -23.75
N ASN A 2 -22.15 9.18 -23.72
CA ASN A 2 -23.43 9.25 -23.00
C ASN A 2 -23.16 8.91 -21.52
N ARG A 3 -22.93 9.93 -20.69
CA ARG A 3 -22.65 9.76 -19.24
C ARG A 3 -23.86 9.23 -18.46
N SER A 4 -25.04 9.14 -19.10
CA SER A 4 -26.27 8.67 -18.49
C SER A 4 -26.29 7.17 -18.20
N ASP A 5 -25.36 6.39 -18.79
CA ASP A 5 -25.36 4.93 -18.68
C ASP A 5 -24.39 4.40 -17.60
N VAL A 6 -23.66 5.31 -16.92
CA VAL A 6 -22.76 4.95 -15.82
C VAL A 6 -23.55 4.88 -14.53
N ASP A 7 -23.49 3.73 -13.85
CA ASP A 7 -24.10 3.59 -12.52
C ASP A 7 -23.40 4.54 -11.53
N PRO A 8 -24.11 5.53 -10.95
CA PRO A 8 -23.53 6.53 -10.05
C PRO A 8 -23.02 5.93 -8.73
N ARG A 9 -23.41 4.70 -8.41
CA ARG A 9 -22.95 3.97 -7.21
C ARG A 9 -21.60 3.29 -7.43
N SER A 10 -21.15 3.15 -8.67
CA SER A 10 -19.88 2.50 -9.00
C SER A 10 -18.70 3.33 -8.54
N VAL A 11 -17.68 2.64 -8.02
CA VAL A 11 -16.43 3.25 -7.54
C VAL A 11 -15.26 2.73 -8.38
N ALA A 12 -14.43 3.61 -8.90
CA ALA A 12 -13.24 3.26 -9.66
C ALA A 12 -12.07 2.98 -8.73
N VAL A 13 -11.33 1.91 -8.99
CA VAL A 13 -9.95 1.73 -8.54
C VAL A 13 -9.08 2.47 -9.55
N ILE A 14 -8.50 3.61 -9.15
CA ILE A 14 -7.71 4.46 -10.04
C ILE A 14 -6.21 4.28 -9.86
N GLY A 15 -5.78 3.70 -8.75
CA GLY A 15 -4.39 3.37 -8.47
C GLY A 15 -4.26 2.31 -7.39
N MET A 16 -3.11 1.67 -7.35
CA MET A 16 -2.77 0.66 -6.34
C MET A 16 -1.26 0.50 -6.21
N ALA A 17 -0.83 0.14 -5.01
CA ALA A 17 0.55 -0.25 -4.73
C ALA A 17 0.59 -1.32 -3.64
N CYS A 18 1.65 -2.10 -3.61
CA CYS A 18 1.84 -3.13 -2.60
C CYS A 18 3.32 -3.37 -2.28
N ARG A 19 3.55 -3.86 -1.07
CA ARG A 19 4.76 -4.54 -0.61
C ARG A 19 4.33 -5.88 -0.03
N LEU A 20 4.62 -6.91 -0.78
CA LEU A 20 4.24 -8.29 -0.51
C LEU A 20 5.48 -9.19 -0.59
N PRO A 21 5.49 -10.39 -0.02
CA PRO A 21 6.58 -11.33 -0.18
C PRO A 21 6.96 -11.53 -1.64
N GLY A 22 8.23 -11.27 -1.97
CA GLY A 22 8.75 -11.37 -3.33
C GLY A 22 8.20 -10.35 -4.35
N ALA A 23 7.38 -9.38 -3.92
CA ALA A 23 6.79 -8.38 -4.82
C ALA A 23 6.65 -7.01 -4.14
N SER A 24 7.45 -6.05 -4.55
CA SER A 24 7.44 -4.66 -4.06
C SER A 24 6.54 -3.71 -4.85
N ALA A 25 5.85 -4.21 -5.89
CA ALA A 25 4.95 -3.44 -6.75
C ALA A 25 3.93 -4.37 -7.43
N PRO A 26 2.79 -3.84 -7.94
CA PRO A 26 1.77 -4.64 -8.63
C PRO A 26 2.29 -5.43 -9.84
N ASP A 27 3.17 -4.86 -10.65
CA ASP A 27 3.75 -5.56 -11.80
C ASP A 27 4.65 -6.73 -11.39
N ALA A 28 5.41 -6.57 -10.29
CA ALA A 28 6.20 -7.65 -9.71
C ALA A 28 5.29 -8.76 -9.14
N LEU A 29 4.17 -8.38 -8.51
CA LEU A 29 3.16 -9.34 -8.06
C LEU A 29 2.58 -10.12 -9.25
N TRP A 30 2.24 -9.42 -10.35
CA TRP A 30 1.73 -10.12 -11.53
C TRP A 30 2.73 -11.12 -12.11
N ALA A 31 4.00 -10.75 -12.20
CA ALA A 31 5.05 -11.65 -12.66
C ALA A 31 5.17 -12.88 -11.76
N LEU A 32 5.20 -12.68 -10.43
CA LEU A 32 5.23 -13.75 -9.43
C LEU A 32 4.05 -14.71 -9.57
N LEU A 33 2.85 -14.19 -9.73
CA LEU A 33 1.62 -14.98 -9.87
C LEU A 33 1.58 -15.76 -11.19
N ARG A 34 1.90 -15.07 -12.31
CA ARG A 34 1.95 -15.66 -13.65
C ARG A 34 2.94 -16.82 -13.71
N ASP A 35 4.09 -16.64 -13.07
CA ASP A 35 5.19 -17.60 -13.08
C ASP A 35 5.05 -18.68 -11.96
N ALA A 36 3.89 -18.68 -11.27
CA ALA A 36 3.51 -19.66 -10.23
C ALA A 36 4.57 -19.78 -9.11
N VAL A 37 5.10 -18.66 -8.62
CA VAL A 37 6.15 -18.63 -7.60
C VAL A 37 5.54 -18.76 -6.19
N ASP A 38 6.08 -19.67 -5.36
CA ASP A 38 5.88 -19.72 -3.91
C ASP A 38 6.90 -18.76 -3.27
N ALA A 39 6.44 -17.60 -2.81
CA ALA A 39 7.26 -16.56 -2.19
C ALA A 39 7.41 -16.71 -0.67
N THR A 40 6.95 -17.83 -0.09
CA THR A 40 7.20 -18.12 1.32
C THR A 40 8.67 -18.50 1.54
N SER A 41 9.23 -18.09 2.66
CA SER A 41 10.61 -18.33 3.04
C SER A 41 10.72 -18.72 4.52
N GLU A 42 11.89 -19.10 4.98
CA GLU A 42 12.11 -19.26 6.42
C GLU A 42 11.98 -17.92 7.16
N THR A 43 11.54 -17.98 8.43
CA THR A 43 11.39 -16.79 9.27
C THR A 43 12.74 -16.07 9.39
N PRO A 44 12.81 -14.77 9.00
CA PRO A 44 14.04 -14.01 9.11
C PRO A 44 14.49 -13.87 10.58
N PRO A 45 15.80 -13.97 10.86
CA PRO A 45 16.32 -13.97 12.23
C PRO A 45 16.10 -12.63 12.96
N ASP A 46 15.88 -11.52 12.23
CA ASP A 46 15.55 -10.22 12.80
C ASP A 46 14.09 -10.11 13.30
N ARG A 47 13.25 -11.11 13.03
CA ARG A 47 11.88 -11.18 13.54
C ARG A 47 11.84 -11.82 14.93
N TYR A 48 12.27 -13.05 15.02
CA TYR A 48 12.43 -13.81 16.26
C TYR A 48 13.20 -15.10 16.01
N ASP A 49 13.75 -15.69 17.07
CA ASP A 49 14.45 -16.97 17.01
C ASP A 49 13.44 -18.12 16.85
N VAL A 50 13.17 -18.46 15.57
CA VAL A 50 12.25 -19.56 15.24
C VAL A 50 12.80 -20.92 15.66
N ASP A 51 14.13 -21.12 15.66
CA ASP A 51 14.74 -22.40 16.07
C ASP A 51 14.47 -22.72 17.52
N ALA A 52 14.55 -21.70 18.39
CA ALA A 52 14.23 -21.85 19.81
C ALA A 52 12.75 -22.13 20.08
N LEU A 53 11.86 -21.73 19.16
CA LEU A 53 10.40 -21.81 19.34
C LEU A 53 9.74 -22.94 18.54
N HIS A 54 10.39 -23.48 17.52
CA HIS A 54 9.77 -24.45 16.62
C HIS A 54 9.53 -25.82 17.27
N SER A 55 8.39 -26.42 16.90
CA SER A 55 8.10 -27.86 17.11
C SER A 55 7.21 -28.34 15.97
N PRO A 56 7.56 -29.44 15.28
CA PRO A 56 6.76 -29.99 14.19
C PRO A 56 5.41 -30.57 14.67
N GLN A 57 5.23 -30.73 15.98
CA GLN A 57 3.98 -31.18 16.57
C GLN A 57 3.36 -30.02 17.39
N PRO A 58 2.04 -29.85 17.34
CA PRO A 58 1.35 -28.86 18.16
C PRO A 58 1.72 -29.04 19.64
N ARG A 59 2.34 -28.02 20.22
CA ARG A 59 2.76 -28.01 21.62
C ARG A 59 2.64 -26.60 22.17
N GLN A 60 2.15 -26.49 23.42
CA GLN A 60 2.08 -25.20 24.11
C GLN A 60 3.45 -24.50 24.13
N GLY A 61 3.49 -23.22 23.77
CA GLY A 61 4.70 -22.42 23.72
C GLY A 61 5.62 -22.75 22.53
N ARG A 62 5.11 -23.40 21.48
CA ARG A 62 5.85 -23.72 20.26
C ARG A 62 5.09 -23.28 19.02
N ILE A 63 5.84 -22.92 17.98
CA ILE A 63 5.34 -22.58 16.64
C ILE A 63 5.45 -23.81 15.74
N ALA A 64 4.37 -24.14 15.01
CA ALA A 64 4.34 -25.26 14.09
C ALA A 64 5.14 -24.98 12.80
N ALA A 65 5.02 -23.77 12.25
CA ALA A 65 5.63 -23.38 10.98
C ALA A 65 6.97 -22.65 11.18
N ARG A 66 7.99 -23.03 10.41
CA ARG A 66 9.25 -22.28 10.29
C ARG A 66 9.22 -21.26 9.16
N ARG A 67 8.24 -21.38 8.29
CA ARG A 67 8.10 -20.59 7.06
C ARG A 67 6.92 -19.64 7.16
N GLY A 68 7.03 -18.57 6.40
CA GLY A 68 5.99 -17.56 6.20
C GLY A 68 6.27 -16.73 4.97
N GLY A 69 5.38 -15.82 4.66
CA GLY A 69 5.61 -14.79 3.66
C GLY A 69 6.24 -13.56 4.31
N TYR A 70 7.44 -13.20 3.94
CA TYR A 70 8.14 -12.05 4.53
C TYR A 70 8.49 -11.03 3.46
N VAL A 71 8.19 -9.76 3.76
CA VAL A 71 8.61 -8.64 2.95
C VAL A 71 10.08 -8.38 3.23
N ASP A 72 10.86 -8.27 2.16
CA ASP A 72 12.23 -7.79 2.25
C ASP A 72 12.22 -6.33 2.75
N GLU A 73 13.32 -5.88 3.31
CA GLU A 73 13.54 -4.46 3.63
C GLU A 73 12.48 -3.83 4.59
N VAL A 74 11.89 -4.60 5.51
CA VAL A 74 10.91 -4.08 6.50
C VAL A 74 11.50 -2.95 7.35
N ALA A 75 12.81 -2.95 7.57
CA ALA A 75 13.52 -1.91 8.32
C ALA A 75 13.83 -0.66 7.47
N GLU A 76 13.70 -0.75 6.16
CA GLU A 76 14.09 0.29 5.22
C GLU A 76 13.04 1.42 5.13
N PHE A 77 13.53 2.68 5.11
CA PHE A 77 12.66 3.84 5.02
C PHE A 77 13.39 5.06 4.47
N ASP A 78 12.72 5.88 3.67
CA ASP A 78 13.22 7.18 3.23
C ASP A 78 12.74 8.29 4.19
N ALA A 79 13.37 8.38 5.36
CA ALA A 79 13.00 9.34 6.39
C ALA A 79 13.13 10.80 5.92
N GLY A 80 14.12 11.08 5.07
CA GLY A 80 14.34 12.41 4.51
C GLY A 80 13.18 12.90 3.66
N PHE A 81 12.62 12.03 2.83
CA PHE A 81 11.45 12.36 2.01
C PHE A 81 10.23 12.75 2.87
N PHE A 82 10.02 12.07 3.98
CA PHE A 82 8.90 12.33 4.89
C PHE A 82 9.20 13.41 5.94
N GLY A 83 10.39 14.05 5.89
CA GLY A 83 10.79 15.08 6.81
C GLY A 83 10.96 14.59 8.26
N MET A 84 11.35 13.33 8.43
CA MET A 84 11.57 12.70 9.73
C MET A 84 13.05 12.64 10.08
N SER A 85 13.39 12.82 11.36
CA SER A 85 14.73 12.55 11.86
C SER A 85 15.04 11.06 11.89
N ALA A 86 16.32 10.70 11.96
CA ALA A 86 16.74 9.30 12.08
C ALA A 86 16.18 8.65 13.36
N THR A 87 16.18 9.39 14.47
CA THR A 87 15.64 8.95 15.75
C THR A 87 14.13 8.67 15.64
N GLU A 88 13.36 9.61 15.08
CA GLU A 88 11.91 9.40 14.87
C GLU A 88 11.64 8.19 13.97
N ALA A 89 12.40 8.04 12.88
CA ALA A 89 12.25 6.91 11.97
C ALA A 89 12.58 5.57 12.65
N THR A 90 13.57 5.51 13.54
CA THR A 90 13.95 4.30 14.29
C THR A 90 12.87 3.90 15.30
N GLU A 91 12.26 4.88 15.97
CA GLU A 91 11.21 4.66 16.96
C GLU A 91 9.84 4.37 16.35
N LEU A 92 9.64 4.69 15.08
CA LEU A 92 8.37 4.52 14.39
C LEU A 92 8.16 3.07 13.98
N ASP A 93 6.93 2.55 14.22
CA ASP A 93 6.51 1.21 13.78
C ASP A 93 6.79 1.03 12.28
N PRO A 94 7.50 -0.03 11.87
CA PRO A 94 7.72 -0.38 10.46
C PRO A 94 6.44 -0.37 9.62
N GLN A 95 5.30 -0.75 10.18
CA GLN A 95 4.00 -0.71 9.50
C GLN A 95 3.63 0.71 9.04
N GLN A 96 3.91 1.75 9.85
CA GLN A 96 3.64 3.13 9.48
C GLN A 96 4.61 3.61 8.37
N ARG A 97 5.88 3.24 8.45
CA ARG A 97 6.91 3.57 7.46
C ARG A 97 6.59 2.98 6.10
N LEU A 98 6.29 1.70 6.07
CA LEU A 98 5.89 1.00 4.83
C LEU A 98 4.57 1.53 4.27
N LEU A 99 3.58 1.83 5.13
CA LEU A 99 2.30 2.40 4.69
C LEU A 99 2.48 3.77 4.02
N LEU A 100 3.33 4.64 4.58
CA LEU A 100 3.63 5.97 4.01
C LEU A 100 4.19 5.84 2.59
N MET A 101 5.22 5.00 2.40
CA MET A 101 5.83 4.78 1.08
C MET A 101 4.84 4.13 0.12
N THR A 102 4.11 3.10 0.55
CA THR A 102 3.16 2.39 -0.32
C THR A 102 1.96 3.27 -0.71
N ALA A 103 1.47 4.11 0.19
CA ALA A 103 0.39 5.05 -0.13
C ALA A 103 0.83 6.13 -1.12
N TRP A 104 2.08 6.61 -1.01
CA TRP A 104 2.66 7.51 -2.00
C TRP A 104 2.73 6.84 -3.38
N ASP A 105 3.28 5.62 -3.45
CA ASP A 105 3.36 4.85 -4.70
C ASP A 105 1.96 4.64 -5.31
N ALA A 106 0.94 4.38 -4.48
CA ALA A 106 -0.44 4.22 -4.95
C ALA A 106 -1.04 5.51 -5.52
N LEU A 107 -0.76 6.67 -4.90
CA LEU A 107 -1.17 7.98 -5.41
C LEU A 107 -0.45 8.32 -6.73
N GLU A 108 0.83 7.97 -6.85
CA GLU A 108 1.58 8.10 -8.09
C GLU A 108 1.01 7.20 -9.20
N ASP A 109 0.68 5.94 -8.90
CA ASP A 109 0.02 5.03 -9.85
C ASP A 109 -1.35 5.56 -10.29
N ALA A 110 -2.09 6.19 -9.36
CA ALA A 110 -3.36 6.85 -9.63
C ALA A 110 -3.22 8.15 -10.46
N GLY A 111 -2.01 8.66 -10.65
CA GLY A 111 -1.80 9.98 -11.24
C GLY A 111 -2.44 11.11 -10.42
N GLN A 112 -2.50 10.96 -9.10
CA GLN A 112 -3.03 11.96 -8.19
C GLN A 112 -1.89 12.78 -7.58
N ASN A 113 -1.85 14.08 -7.89
CA ASN A 113 -0.88 14.99 -7.29
C ASN A 113 -1.32 15.34 -5.85
N PRO A 114 -0.56 14.96 -4.79
CA PRO A 114 -0.92 15.22 -3.41
C PRO A 114 -1.14 16.70 -3.08
N ASP A 115 -0.38 17.62 -3.71
CA ASP A 115 -0.52 19.06 -3.44
C ASP A 115 -1.89 19.61 -3.89
N ARG A 116 -2.54 18.96 -4.86
CA ARG A 116 -3.90 19.31 -5.28
C ARG A 116 -4.99 18.72 -4.40
N LEU A 117 -4.66 17.67 -3.67
CA LEU A 117 -5.54 16.99 -2.73
C LEU A 117 -5.42 17.58 -1.32
N ALA A 118 -4.36 18.32 -1.03
CA ALA A 118 -4.13 18.96 0.27
C ALA A 118 -5.32 19.84 0.67
N GLY A 119 -5.73 19.74 1.93
CA GLY A 119 -6.91 20.43 2.47
C GLY A 119 -8.25 19.81 2.09
N SER A 120 -8.28 18.79 1.23
CA SER A 120 -9.51 18.13 0.80
C SER A 120 -10.06 17.18 1.87
N ARG A 121 -11.35 16.80 1.74
CA ARG A 121 -11.98 15.79 2.58
C ARG A 121 -11.65 14.36 2.13
N SER A 122 -10.47 14.12 1.53
CA SER A 122 -10.03 12.76 1.20
C SER A 122 -9.91 11.91 2.45
N GLY A 123 -10.34 10.64 2.36
CA GLY A 123 -10.40 9.70 3.49
C GLY A 123 -9.27 8.67 3.46
N VAL A 124 -8.90 8.14 4.64
CA VAL A 124 -7.92 7.06 4.81
C VAL A 124 -8.51 5.97 5.70
N PHE A 125 -8.66 4.76 5.16
CA PHE A 125 -9.26 3.60 5.82
C PHE A 125 -8.25 2.46 5.84
N VAL A 126 -7.80 2.02 7.01
CA VAL A 126 -6.72 1.04 7.16
C VAL A 126 -7.18 -0.17 7.95
N GLY A 127 -7.14 -1.35 7.33
CA GLY A 127 -7.28 -2.63 8.03
C GLY A 127 -5.97 -3.00 8.72
N ASN A 128 -5.98 -3.13 10.05
CA ASN A 128 -4.82 -3.51 10.85
C ASN A 128 -5.24 -4.10 12.19
N THR A 129 -4.57 -5.16 12.63
CA THR A 129 -4.84 -5.84 13.92
C THR A 129 -3.64 -5.80 14.88
N ARG A 130 -2.45 -5.38 14.40
CA ARG A 130 -1.19 -5.53 15.15
C ARG A 130 -0.64 -4.22 15.70
N ALA A 131 -0.04 -4.33 16.89
CA ALA A 131 0.72 -3.26 17.55
C ALA A 131 2.06 -3.80 18.08
N ASP A 132 2.65 -4.76 17.40
CA ASP A 132 3.82 -5.53 17.86
C ASP A 132 5.00 -4.63 18.24
N HIS A 133 5.27 -3.58 17.48
CA HIS A 133 6.37 -2.64 17.76
C HIS A 133 6.18 -1.90 19.11
N LEU A 134 4.97 -1.40 19.37
CA LEU A 134 4.63 -0.78 20.64
C LEU A 134 4.77 -1.76 21.80
N GLU A 135 4.27 -2.98 21.62
CA GLU A 135 4.33 -4.00 22.66
C GLU A 135 5.77 -4.46 22.96
N LEU A 136 6.63 -4.53 21.94
CA LEU A 136 8.07 -4.79 22.12
C LEU A 136 8.73 -3.69 22.97
N ALA A 137 8.40 -2.41 22.71
CA ALA A 137 8.89 -1.30 23.51
C ALA A 137 8.42 -1.39 24.97
N LEU A 138 7.14 -1.67 25.21
CA LEU A 138 6.58 -1.79 26.56
C LEU A 138 7.16 -2.95 27.36
N ARG A 139 7.55 -4.05 26.71
CA ARG A 139 8.16 -5.22 27.38
C ARG A 139 9.58 -4.97 27.89
N ARG A 140 10.27 -3.91 27.45
CA ARG A 140 11.59 -3.53 27.99
C ARG A 140 11.50 -3.00 29.42
N GLY A 141 10.30 -2.77 29.94
CA GLY A 141 10.02 -2.30 31.29
C GLY A 141 9.54 -0.84 31.34
N PRO A 142 9.04 -0.39 32.48
CA PRO A 142 8.46 0.95 32.61
C PRO A 142 9.46 2.08 32.30
N ASP A 143 10.73 1.88 32.60
CA ASP A 143 11.78 2.89 32.36
C ASP A 143 12.10 3.08 30.87
N SER A 144 11.63 2.20 30.00
CA SER A 144 11.76 2.32 28.54
C SER A 144 10.56 2.99 27.87
N VAL A 145 9.51 3.32 28.64
CA VAL A 145 8.30 3.95 28.10
C VAL A 145 8.53 5.45 28.00
N THR A 146 8.59 5.92 26.77
CA THR A 146 8.78 7.35 26.45
C THR A 146 7.55 7.92 25.76
N ALA A 147 7.45 9.24 25.68
CA ALA A 147 6.39 9.90 24.91
C ALA A 147 6.39 9.50 23.42
N ALA A 148 7.52 9.03 22.90
CA ALA A 148 7.66 8.58 21.51
C ALA A 148 6.75 7.37 21.19
N GLN A 149 6.45 6.49 22.17
CA GLN A 149 5.52 5.38 21.97
C GLN A 149 4.08 5.82 21.65
N LEU A 150 3.68 7.06 21.95
CA LEU A 150 2.40 7.60 21.49
C LEU A 150 2.29 7.54 19.95
N ASN A 151 3.42 7.69 19.23
CA ASN A 151 3.45 7.62 17.78
C ASN A 151 3.13 6.22 17.22
N ASN A 152 3.16 5.18 18.06
CA ASN A 152 2.96 3.79 17.67
C ASN A 152 1.57 3.24 18.01
N PHE A 153 0.64 4.08 18.48
CA PHE A 153 -0.76 3.67 18.58
C PHE A 153 -1.33 3.40 17.18
N ARG A 154 -2.11 2.32 17.04
CA ARG A 154 -2.69 1.90 15.75
C ARG A 154 -3.48 3.01 15.06
N SER A 155 -4.17 3.88 15.81
CA SER A 155 -4.88 5.04 15.27
C SER A 155 -3.98 6.01 14.50
N LEU A 156 -2.65 5.98 14.73
CA LEU A 156 -1.71 6.84 14.02
C LEU A 156 -1.32 6.29 12.64
N LEU A 157 -1.62 5.03 12.32
CA LEU A 157 -1.45 4.51 10.95
C LEU A 157 -2.12 5.41 9.90
N PRO A 158 -3.46 5.59 9.92
CA PRO A 158 -4.11 6.49 8.97
C PRO A 158 -3.89 7.97 9.29
N ALA A 159 -3.77 8.34 10.59
CA ALA A 159 -3.64 9.74 10.99
C ALA A 159 -2.33 10.38 10.50
N ARG A 160 -1.21 9.64 10.55
CA ARG A 160 0.08 10.13 10.04
C ARG A 160 0.03 10.34 8.54
N LEU A 161 -0.60 9.43 7.81
CA LEU A 161 -0.79 9.56 6.37
C LEU A 161 -1.67 10.76 6.03
N SER A 162 -2.79 10.93 6.75
CA SER A 162 -3.66 12.10 6.61
C SER A 162 -2.93 13.41 6.92
N HIS A 163 -2.10 13.42 7.97
CA HIS A 163 -1.30 14.60 8.33
C HIS A 163 -0.25 14.94 7.25
N PHE A 164 0.47 13.93 6.74
CA PHE A 164 1.49 14.13 5.71
C PHE A 164 0.90 14.65 4.38
N LEU A 165 -0.31 14.19 4.01
CA LEU A 165 -1.00 14.56 2.78
C LEU A 165 -1.97 15.75 2.94
N ASP A 166 -2.12 16.29 4.16
CA ASP A 166 -3.17 17.28 4.55
C ASP A 166 -4.58 16.81 4.13
N PHE A 167 -4.90 15.54 4.37
CA PHE A 167 -6.25 15.01 4.17
C PHE A 167 -7.11 15.26 5.40
N ARG A 168 -8.32 15.79 5.21
CA ARG A 168 -9.23 16.24 6.29
C ARG A 168 -10.51 15.43 6.39
N GLY A 169 -10.61 14.33 5.63
CA GLY A 169 -11.70 13.38 5.71
C GLY A 169 -11.52 12.35 6.82
N PRO A 170 -12.37 11.29 6.84
CA PRO A 170 -12.25 10.19 7.79
C PRO A 170 -10.85 9.57 7.76
N SER A 171 -10.31 9.29 8.96
CA SER A 171 -8.98 8.68 9.14
C SER A 171 -9.13 7.57 10.17
N ILE A 172 -9.30 6.30 9.71
CA ILE A 172 -9.89 5.21 10.52
C ILE A 172 -9.05 3.95 10.41
N VAL A 173 -8.80 3.29 11.56
CA VAL A 173 -8.33 1.90 11.62
C VAL A 173 -9.52 0.98 11.81
N VAL A 174 -9.55 -0.10 11.04
CA VAL A 174 -10.55 -1.16 11.12
C VAL A 174 -9.87 -2.44 11.60
N ASP A 175 -10.44 -3.04 12.63
CA ASP A 175 -10.03 -4.34 13.16
C ASP A 175 -11.23 -5.29 13.18
N THR A 176 -11.25 -6.22 12.26
CA THR A 176 -12.19 -7.33 12.14
C THR A 176 -11.44 -8.63 11.82
N ALA A 177 -10.25 -8.77 12.38
CA ALA A 177 -9.30 -9.86 12.10
C ALA A 177 -8.96 -9.94 10.60
N CYS A 178 -8.95 -11.13 9.99
CA CYS A 178 -8.50 -11.34 8.61
C CYS A 178 -9.37 -10.65 7.55
N SER A 179 -10.58 -10.18 7.89
CA SER A 179 -11.45 -9.41 6.98
C SER A 179 -11.19 -7.89 7.00
N SER A 180 -10.33 -7.40 7.89
CA SER A 180 -10.16 -5.96 8.20
C SER A 180 -9.95 -5.08 6.98
N SER A 181 -9.09 -5.45 6.05
CA SER A 181 -8.82 -4.61 4.88
C SER A 181 -9.95 -4.60 3.85
N LEU A 182 -10.72 -5.68 3.68
CA LEU A 182 -11.92 -5.63 2.85
C LEU A 182 -13.05 -4.82 3.49
N VAL A 183 -13.16 -4.83 4.83
CA VAL A 183 -14.07 -3.95 5.55
C VAL A 183 -13.63 -2.49 5.39
N ALA A 184 -12.33 -2.20 5.43
CA ALA A 184 -11.80 -0.86 5.14
C ALA A 184 -12.14 -0.41 3.71
N VAL A 185 -12.03 -1.30 2.71
CA VAL A 185 -12.48 -1.04 1.33
C VAL A 185 -13.99 -0.77 1.29
N HIS A 186 -14.80 -1.59 1.95
CA HIS A 186 -16.25 -1.38 2.03
C HIS A 186 -16.59 -0.01 2.62
N GLN A 187 -15.98 0.38 3.74
CA GLN A 187 -16.21 1.69 4.36
C GLN A 187 -15.79 2.84 3.44
N ALA A 188 -14.66 2.73 2.75
CA ALA A 188 -14.21 3.69 1.76
C ALA A 188 -15.22 3.84 0.61
N VAL A 189 -15.76 2.72 0.10
CA VAL A 189 -16.81 2.70 -0.93
C VAL A 189 -18.08 3.40 -0.43
N GLN A 190 -18.53 3.14 0.80
CA GLN A 190 -19.70 3.79 1.38
C GLN A 190 -19.49 5.29 1.57
N SER A 191 -18.31 5.73 2.06
CA SER A 191 -17.96 7.15 2.22
C SER A 191 -17.97 7.90 0.88
N LEU A 192 -17.44 7.28 -0.19
CA LEU A 192 -17.47 7.83 -1.56
C LEU A 192 -18.90 7.93 -2.09
N ARG A 193 -19.73 6.89 -1.93
CA ARG A 193 -21.13 6.86 -2.36
C ARG A 193 -22.00 7.89 -1.62
N ALA A 194 -21.74 8.09 -0.34
CA ALA A 194 -22.41 9.11 0.46
C ALA A 194 -21.95 10.53 0.13
N GLY A 195 -20.91 10.72 -0.69
CA GLY A 195 -20.34 12.03 -0.98
C GLY A 195 -19.59 12.65 0.20
N GLU A 196 -19.29 11.87 1.23
CA GLU A 196 -18.51 12.32 2.37
C GLU A 196 -17.06 12.61 1.97
N THR A 197 -16.48 11.75 1.12
CA THR A 197 -15.13 11.91 0.59
C THR A 197 -15.13 11.99 -0.94
N PRO A 198 -14.30 12.86 -1.57
CA PRO A 198 -14.11 12.87 -3.02
C PRO A 198 -13.14 11.78 -3.50
N LEU A 199 -12.20 11.36 -2.65
CA LEU A 199 -11.19 10.34 -2.88
C LEU A 199 -10.93 9.60 -1.57
N ALA A 200 -10.65 8.30 -1.64
CA ALA A 200 -10.32 7.49 -0.48
C ALA A 200 -9.10 6.59 -0.75
N LEU A 201 -8.21 6.51 0.23
CA LEU A 201 -7.19 5.49 0.33
C LEU A 201 -7.74 4.36 1.20
N ALA A 202 -7.80 3.13 0.68
CA ALA A 202 -8.12 1.95 1.44
C ALA A 202 -6.90 1.02 1.48
N ALA A 203 -6.48 0.64 2.68
CA ALA A 203 -5.25 -0.10 2.89
C ALA A 203 -5.43 -1.32 3.80
N GLY A 204 -4.56 -2.29 3.61
CA GLY A 204 -4.32 -3.37 4.57
C GLY A 204 -2.85 -3.38 4.98
N VAL A 205 -2.60 -3.50 6.27
CA VAL A 205 -1.25 -3.52 6.84
C VAL A 205 -1.13 -4.64 7.85
N ASN A 206 -0.15 -5.52 7.65
CA ASN A 206 0.18 -6.62 8.54
C ASN A 206 1.67 -6.92 8.48
N VAL A 207 2.41 -6.66 9.55
CA VAL A 207 3.84 -6.98 9.66
C VAL A 207 4.08 -7.59 11.03
N PRO A 208 4.03 -8.95 11.16
CA PRO A 208 4.34 -9.64 12.41
C PRO A 208 5.80 -9.46 12.81
N LEU A 209 6.03 -8.84 13.95
CA LEU A 209 7.38 -8.66 14.54
C LEU A 209 7.60 -9.57 15.74
N ARG A 210 6.57 -10.30 16.19
CA ARG A 210 6.57 -11.11 17.40
C ARG A 210 5.99 -12.48 17.17
N PRO A 211 6.46 -13.49 17.93
CA PRO A 211 5.99 -14.87 17.80
C PRO A 211 4.64 -15.15 18.49
N ASP A 212 4.15 -14.27 19.34
CA ASP A 212 3.08 -14.57 20.32
C ASP A 212 1.80 -15.08 19.66
N GLU A 213 1.34 -14.41 18.61
CA GLU A 213 0.14 -14.84 17.89
C GLU A 213 0.37 -16.16 17.16
N GLY A 214 1.54 -16.33 16.53
CA GLY A 214 1.97 -17.60 15.94
C GLY A 214 1.97 -18.75 16.92
N LEU A 215 2.36 -18.51 18.19
CA LEU A 215 2.29 -19.50 19.28
C LEU A 215 0.84 -19.90 19.58
N VAL A 216 -0.06 -18.92 19.70
CA VAL A 216 -1.49 -19.16 19.98
C VAL A 216 -2.15 -19.93 18.82
N LEU A 217 -1.92 -19.49 17.60
CA LEU A 217 -2.50 -20.08 16.39
C LEU A 217 -1.96 -21.49 16.11
N SER A 218 -0.67 -21.71 16.38
CA SER A 218 -0.08 -23.08 16.28
C SER A 218 -0.70 -24.02 17.30
N HIS A 219 -0.93 -23.54 18.55
CA HIS A 219 -1.57 -24.36 19.58
C HIS A 219 -3.03 -24.66 19.25
N ALA A 220 -3.73 -23.71 18.58
CA ALA A 220 -5.10 -23.88 18.10
C ALA A 220 -5.20 -24.76 16.83
N GLY A 221 -4.09 -25.20 16.25
CA GLY A 221 -4.08 -26.00 15.02
C GLY A 221 -4.46 -25.22 13.76
N ALA A 222 -4.28 -23.88 13.78
CA ALA A 222 -4.61 -23.01 12.64
C ALA A 222 -3.42 -22.77 11.69
N MET A 223 -2.19 -23.17 12.08
CA MET A 223 -0.97 -22.95 11.31
C MET A 223 -0.55 -24.22 10.58
N ALA A 224 -0.27 -24.11 9.29
CA ALA A 224 0.26 -25.20 8.47
C ALA A 224 1.70 -25.55 8.87
N ALA A 225 1.97 -26.84 9.14
CA ALA A 225 3.28 -27.27 9.63
C ALA A 225 4.40 -27.07 8.59
N ASP A 226 4.08 -27.16 7.30
CA ASP A 226 5.01 -26.94 6.19
C ASP A 226 5.12 -25.45 5.78
N GLY A 227 4.34 -24.57 6.43
CA GLY A 227 4.33 -23.14 6.14
C GLY A 227 3.75 -22.78 4.77
N ARG A 228 2.72 -23.51 4.30
CA ARG A 228 2.04 -23.28 3.02
C ARG A 228 0.53 -23.24 3.17
N CYS A 229 -0.11 -22.35 2.44
CA CYS A 229 -1.57 -22.30 2.34
C CYS A 229 -2.01 -23.25 1.21
N LYS A 230 -2.64 -24.36 1.55
CA LYS A 230 -3.05 -25.42 0.61
C LYS A 230 -4.56 -25.34 0.35
N PHE A 231 -4.99 -24.26 -0.33
CA PHE A 231 -6.41 -24.01 -0.59
C PHE A 231 -7.05 -25.10 -1.45
N GLY A 232 -8.09 -25.73 -0.92
CA GLY A 232 -8.86 -26.78 -1.61
C GLY A 232 -8.19 -28.16 -1.65
N ASP A 233 -7.01 -28.32 -1.06
CA ASP A 233 -6.28 -29.60 -1.02
C ASP A 233 -6.71 -30.49 0.15
N ALA A 234 -6.63 -31.79 -0.03
CA ALA A 234 -6.89 -32.79 1.01
C ALA A 234 -5.89 -32.69 2.18
N GLY A 235 -4.69 -32.21 1.94
CA GLY A 235 -3.64 -31.97 2.92
C GLY A 235 -3.69 -30.61 3.58
N ALA A 236 -4.76 -29.83 3.38
CA ALA A 236 -4.96 -28.54 4.05
C ALA A 236 -4.96 -28.74 5.57
N ASP A 237 -4.05 -28.06 6.28
CA ASP A 237 -3.81 -28.21 7.72
C ASP A 237 -3.68 -26.86 8.46
N GLY A 238 -4.00 -25.77 7.77
CA GLY A 238 -3.89 -24.40 8.29
C GLY A 238 -3.21 -23.47 7.30
N TYR A 239 -2.81 -22.29 7.78
CA TYR A 239 -2.19 -21.27 6.96
C TYR A 239 -0.74 -20.98 7.35
N SER A 240 -0.04 -20.27 6.49
CA SER A 240 1.29 -19.69 6.69
C SER A 240 1.16 -18.21 6.97
N PRO A 241 1.77 -17.63 8.02
CA PRO A 241 1.71 -16.20 8.30
C PRO A 241 2.41 -15.39 7.21
N SER A 242 2.00 -14.14 7.00
CA SER A 242 2.62 -13.29 6.00
C SER A 242 2.61 -11.81 6.37
N ASP A 243 3.66 -11.11 5.97
CA ASP A 243 3.68 -9.66 5.87
C ASP A 243 2.85 -9.20 4.66
N ALA A 244 2.25 -8.02 4.77
CA ALA A 244 1.78 -7.28 3.61
C ALA A 244 1.50 -5.82 3.97
N VAL A 245 1.79 -4.93 3.03
CA VAL A 245 1.24 -3.58 2.96
C VAL A 245 0.68 -3.38 1.56
N ALA A 246 -0.63 -3.15 1.48
CA ALA A 246 -1.33 -3.01 0.21
C ALA A 246 -2.30 -1.83 0.29
N VAL A 247 -2.29 -0.96 -0.72
CA VAL A 247 -3.08 0.27 -0.79
C VAL A 247 -3.77 0.36 -2.14
N VAL A 248 -5.05 0.74 -2.13
CA VAL A 248 -5.81 1.10 -3.32
C VAL A 248 -6.36 2.51 -3.20
N VAL A 249 -6.35 3.23 -4.31
CA VAL A 249 -6.90 4.59 -4.43
C VAL A 249 -8.25 4.49 -5.11
N LEU A 250 -9.29 4.97 -4.42
CA LEU A 250 -10.68 4.85 -4.80
C LEU A 250 -11.29 6.22 -5.08
N LYS A 251 -12.14 6.29 -6.11
CA LYS A 251 -12.88 7.50 -6.49
C LYS A 251 -14.22 7.11 -7.12
N ARG A 252 -15.27 7.94 -6.99
CA ARG A 252 -16.50 7.66 -7.73
C ARG A 252 -16.20 7.54 -9.22
N LEU A 253 -16.79 6.53 -9.88
CA LEU A 253 -16.52 6.27 -11.31
C LEU A 253 -16.85 7.50 -12.17
N THR A 254 -17.95 8.20 -11.88
CA THR A 254 -18.34 9.42 -12.59
C THR A 254 -17.30 10.52 -12.51
N ASP A 255 -16.69 10.69 -11.32
CA ASP A 255 -15.68 11.71 -11.07
C ASP A 255 -14.34 11.32 -11.73
N ALA A 256 -13.95 10.03 -11.62
CA ALA A 256 -12.74 9.51 -12.25
C ALA A 256 -12.77 9.69 -13.77
N LEU A 257 -13.93 9.40 -14.41
CA LEU A 257 -14.15 9.63 -15.84
C LEU A 257 -14.12 11.13 -16.20
N ALA A 258 -14.69 11.98 -15.33
CA ALA A 258 -14.70 13.43 -15.56
C ALA A 258 -13.29 14.05 -15.48
N ASP A 259 -12.47 13.53 -14.56
CA ASP A 259 -11.11 14.01 -14.31
C ASP A 259 -10.07 13.36 -15.24
N GLY A 260 -10.49 12.41 -16.11
CA GLY A 260 -9.61 11.68 -17.01
C GLY A 260 -8.61 10.78 -16.30
N ASP A 261 -9.01 10.23 -15.16
CA ASP A 261 -8.18 9.30 -14.41
C ASP A 261 -8.07 7.95 -15.14
N ARG A 262 -6.97 7.24 -14.93
CA ARG A 262 -6.84 5.84 -15.33
C ARG A 262 -7.72 4.99 -14.43
N ILE A 263 -8.57 4.15 -15.02
CA ILE A 263 -9.43 3.23 -14.30
C ILE A 263 -8.90 1.82 -14.46
N ARG A 264 -8.43 1.22 -13.37
CA ARG A 264 -7.87 -0.13 -13.35
C ARG A 264 -8.96 -1.19 -13.22
N ALA A 265 -9.93 -0.95 -12.36
CA ALA A 265 -11.12 -1.77 -12.20
C ALA A 265 -12.27 -0.92 -11.65
N VAL A 266 -13.49 -1.46 -11.68
CA VAL A 266 -14.68 -0.81 -11.16
C VAL A 266 -15.29 -1.68 -10.07
N ILE A 267 -15.37 -1.17 -8.83
CA ILE A 267 -16.13 -1.79 -7.75
C ILE A 267 -17.62 -1.49 -8.01
N ARG A 268 -18.38 -2.54 -8.24
CA ARG A 268 -19.81 -2.50 -8.53
C ARG A 268 -20.63 -2.56 -7.23
N GLY A 269 -20.20 -3.39 -6.27
CA GLY A 269 -20.87 -3.59 -5.00
C GLY A 269 -19.97 -4.19 -3.94
N SER A 270 -20.44 -4.13 -2.70
CA SER A 270 -19.76 -4.75 -1.58
C SER A 270 -20.71 -5.00 -0.41
N ALA A 271 -20.47 -6.07 0.34
CA ALA A 271 -21.22 -6.37 1.56
C ALA A 271 -20.28 -6.82 2.68
N VAL A 272 -20.73 -6.56 3.90
CA VAL A 272 -20.12 -7.00 5.15
C VAL A 272 -21.23 -7.55 6.04
N GLY A 273 -21.00 -8.69 6.67
CA GLY A 273 -21.96 -9.31 7.56
C GLY A 273 -21.30 -10.20 8.60
N ASN A 274 -21.92 -10.30 9.77
CA ASN A 274 -21.49 -11.19 10.82
C ASN A 274 -22.31 -12.48 10.79
N ASP A 275 -21.71 -13.62 11.11
CA ASP A 275 -22.38 -14.92 11.15
C ASP A 275 -23.52 -14.98 12.18
N GLY A 276 -23.50 -14.12 13.20
CA GLY A 276 -24.50 -14.09 14.25
C GLY A 276 -24.56 -15.43 15.01
N ARG A 277 -25.73 -16.05 15.08
CA ARG A 277 -25.96 -17.35 15.72
C ARG A 277 -26.20 -18.47 14.69
N THR A 278 -25.69 -18.34 13.49
CA THR A 278 -25.82 -19.37 12.44
C THR A 278 -24.77 -20.47 12.55
N SER A 279 -23.79 -20.33 13.48
CA SER A 279 -22.88 -21.37 13.96
C SER A 279 -23.03 -21.58 15.47
N ASP A 280 -22.49 -22.65 15.98
CA ASP A 280 -22.51 -23.03 17.41
C ASP A 280 -21.46 -22.29 18.25
N SER A 281 -20.47 -21.65 17.61
CA SER A 281 -19.41 -20.90 18.26
C SER A 281 -18.99 -19.70 17.41
N VAL A 282 -18.61 -18.60 18.04
CA VAL A 282 -18.08 -17.41 17.37
C VAL A 282 -16.80 -17.70 16.55
N LEU A 283 -16.07 -18.76 16.90
CA LEU A 283 -14.84 -19.16 16.20
C LEU A 283 -15.08 -20.14 15.06
N ASN A 284 -16.30 -20.73 14.95
CA ASN A 284 -16.62 -21.67 13.89
C ASN A 284 -17.20 -20.93 12.70
N PRO A 285 -16.69 -21.20 11.47
CA PRO A 285 -17.22 -20.57 10.27
C PRO A 285 -18.67 -21.01 10.02
N SER A 286 -19.48 -20.11 9.46
CA SER A 286 -20.87 -20.36 9.11
C SER A 286 -21.10 -20.38 7.60
N LEU A 287 -21.65 -21.49 7.10
CA LEU A 287 -22.12 -21.55 5.72
C LEU A 287 -23.20 -20.48 5.45
N GLN A 288 -24.17 -20.34 6.37
CA GLN A 288 -25.27 -19.39 6.17
C GLN A 288 -24.77 -17.94 6.15
N GLY A 289 -23.84 -17.56 7.04
CA GLY A 289 -23.26 -16.21 7.03
C GLY A 289 -22.51 -15.88 5.75
N GLN A 290 -21.78 -16.86 5.20
CA GLN A 290 -21.11 -16.71 3.90
C GLN A 290 -22.12 -16.58 2.75
N LEU A 291 -23.17 -17.41 2.73
CA LEU A 291 -24.23 -17.34 1.72
C LEU A 291 -24.93 -15.97 1.73
N ASP A 292 -25.21 -15.43 2.90
CA ASP A 292 -25.91 -14.15 3.05
C ASP A 292 -25.04 -12.98 2.55
N VAL A 293 -23.77 -12.92 2.94
CA VAL A 293 -22.85 -11.87 2.49
C VAL A 293 -22.62 -11.92 0.98
N LEU A 294 -22.49 -13.11 0.39
CA LEU A 294 -22.40 -13.25 -1.06
C LEU A 294 -23.65 -12.70 -1.73
N ARG A 295 -24.86 -13.11 -1.30
CA ARG A 295 -26.11 -12.61 -1.88
C ARG A 295 -26.24 -11.10 -1.78
N TRP A 296 -25.95 -10.51 -0.62
CA TRP A 296 -26.00 -9.06 -0.41
C TRP A 296 -24.98 -8.31 -1.28
N ALA A 297 -23.78 -8.84 -1.47
CA ALA A 297 -22.77 -8.19 -2.29
C ALA A 297 -23.18 -8.15 -3.77
N TYR A 298 -23.73 -9.24 -4.31
CA TYR A 298 -24.18 -9.28 -5.70
C TYR A 298 -25.50 -8.53 -5.92
N GLU A 299 -26.39 -8.47 -4.93
CA GLU A 299 -27.56 -7.58 -4.92
C GLU A 299 -27.13 -6.11 -4.95
N ASP A 300 -26.19 -5.70 -4.08
CA ASP A 300 -25.62 -4.33 -4.06
C ASP A 300 -24.95 -3.98 -5.39
N ALA A 301 -24.28 -4.95 -6.01
CA ALA A 301 -23.59 -4.78 -7.30
C ALA A 301 -24.55 -4.71 -8.50
N GLY A 302 -25.79 -5.17 -8.37
CA GLY A 302 -26.71 -5.35 -9.50
C GLY A 302 -26.15 -6.31 -10.56
N VAL A 303 -25.40 -7.33 -10.13
CA VAL A 303 -24.75 -8.33 -10.99
C VAL A 303 -25.44 -9.67 -10.82
N ASN A 304 -25.77 -10.33 -11.94
CA ASN A 304 -26.27 -11.70 -11.88
C ASN A 304 -25.14 -12.64 -11.42
N PRO A 305 -25.30 -13.39 -10.32
CA PRO A 305 -24.27 -14.31 -9.83
C PRO A 305 -23.70 -15.28 -10.86
N ALA A 306 -24.50 -15.74 -11.81
CA ALA A 306 -24.07 -16.63 -12.90
C ALA A 306 -23.09 -15.96 -13.91
N ASP A 307 -22.99 -14.62 -13.89
CA ASP A 307 -22.11 -13.86 -14.78
C ASP A 307 -20.73 -13.58 -14.18
N VAL A 308 -20.46 -14.02 -12.97
CA VAL A 308 -19.13 -13.88 -12.32
C VAL A 308 -18.13 -14.82 -12.99
N ASP A 309 -16.99 -14.32 -13.41
CA ASP A 309 -15.98 -15.09 -14.15
C ASP A 309 -14.88 -15.63 -13.22
N TYR A 310 -14.54 -14.90 -12.14
CA TYR A 310 -13.50 -15.25 -11.21
C TYR A 310 -13.87 -14.84 -9.77
N VAL A 311 -13.41 -15.61 -8.78
CA VAL A 311 -13.42 -15.23 -7.37
C VAL A 311 -12.05 -15.46 -6.76
N GLU A 312 -11.49 -14.41 -6.18
CA GLU A 312 -10.40 -14.49 -5.22
C GLU A 312 -11.02 -14.86 -3.87
N ALA A 313 -10.88 -16.10 -3.47
CA ALA A 313 -11.42 -16.63 -2.24
C ALA A 313 -10.63 -16.14 -1.02
N HIS A 314 -11.23 -16.23 0.17
CA HIS A 314 -10.45 -16.16 1.39
C HIS A 314 -9.38 -17.24 1.40
N GLY A 315 -9.73 -18.48 1.15
CA GLY A 315 -8.85 -19.56 0.72
C GLY A 315 -7.54 -19.70 1.50
N ALA A 316 -7.61 -19.87 2.82
CA ALA A 316 -6.45 -19.85 3.69
C ALA A 316 -5.74 -21.23 3.82
N GLY A 317 -6.29 -22.30 3.28
CA GLY A 317 -5.81 -23.67 3.50
C GLY A 317 -6.34 -24.29 4.80
N SER A 318 -7.49 -23.80 5.27
CA SER A 318 -8.11 -24.30 6.49
C SER A 318 -8.99 -25.51 6.21
N PRO A 319 -8.79 -26.64 6.91
CA PRO A 319 -9.59 -27.85 6.71
C PRO A 319 -11.08 -27.66 7.03
N ALA A 320 -11.41 -26.70 7.91
CA ALA A 320 -12.78 -26.42 8.30
C ALA A 320 -13.43 -25.33 7.43
N LEU A 321 -12.68 -24.32 7.01
CA LEU A 321 -13.18 -23.13 6.34
C LEU A 321 -13.29 -23.31 4.83
N ASP A 322 -12.25 -23.81 4.16
CA ASP A 322 -12.18 -23.91 2.71
C ASP A 322 -13.35 -24.71 2.09
N PRO A 323 -13.76 -25.89 2.65
CA PRO A 323 -14.91 -26.61 2.11
C PRO A 323 -16.22 -25.84 2.20
N LEU A 324 -16.44 -25.07 3.28
CA LEU A 324 -17.64 -24.25 3.45
C LEU A 324 -17.64 -23.08 2.47
N GLU A 325 -16.49 -22.44 2.26
CA GLU A 325 -16.35 -21.35 1.31
C GLU A 325 -16.59 -21.81 -0.13
N LEU A 326 -15.95 -22.90 -0.55
CA LEU A 326 -16.15 -23.50 -1.88
C LEU A 326 -17.61 -23.87 -2.11
N ARG A 327 -18.27 -24.44 -1.09
CA ARG A 327 -19.69 -24.76 -1.13
C ARG A 327 -20.56 -23.48 -1.25
N ALA A 328 -20.30 -22.45 -0.46
CA ALA A 328 -21.04 -21.18 -0.52
C ALA A 328 -20.91 -20.52 -1.90
N LEU A 329 -19.68 -20.48 -2.45
CA LEU A 329 -19.42 -19.97 -3.79
C LEU A 329 -20.16 -20.78 -4.86
N GLY A 330 -20.15 -22.12 -4.78
CA GLY A 330 -20.85 -22.99 -5.71
C GLY A 330 -22.37 -22.84 -5.63
N GLU A 331 -22.94 -22.73 -4.44
CA GLU A 331 -24.40 -22.55 -4.24
C GLU A 331 -24.89 -21.20 -4.76
N VAL A 332 -24.17 -20.09 -4.50
CA VAL A 332 -24.61 -18.74 -4.89
C VAL A 332 -24.22 -18.40 -6.33
N LEU A 333 -22.97 -18.65 -6.70
CA LEU A 333 -22.43 -18.21 -7.99
C LEU A 333 -22.50 -19.31 -9.06
N GLY A 334 -22.71 -20.55 -8.65
CA GLY A 334 -22.87 -21.70 -9.53
C GLY A 334 -24.29 -21.83 -10.10
N ALA A 335 -25.30 -21.32 -9.40
CA ALA A 335 -26.70 -21.45 -9.81
C ALA A 335 -26.94 -20.77 -11.15
N GLY A 336 -27.50 -21.52 -12.12
CA GLY A 336 -27.85 -21.00 -13.44
C GLY A 336 -26.69 -20.79 -14.39
N ARG A 337 -25.48 -21.23 -14.05
CA ARG A 337 -24.31 -21.12 -14.97
C ARG A 337 -24.47 -22.00 -16.20
N PRO A 338 -24.05 -21.52 -17.37
CA PRO A 338 -24.01 -22.34 -18.57
C PRO A 338 -23.09 -23.55 -18.41
N ALA A 339 -23.49 -24.71 -18.93
CA ALA A 339 -22.64 -25.87 -18.97
C ALA A 339 -21.32 -25.59 -19.69
N GLY A 340 -20.21 -26.08 -19.16
CA GLY A 340 -18.86 -25.86 -19.72
C GLY A 340 -18.24 -24.49 -19.40
N ARG A 341 -18.87 -23.67 -18.54
CA ARG A 341 -18.32 -22.41 -18.04
C ARG A 341 -18.26 -22.41 -16.50
N PRO A 342 -17.36 -23.16 -15.89
CA PRO A 342 -17.21 -23.16 -14.44
C PRO A 342 -16.77 -21.79 -13.91
N LEU A 343 -17.07 -21.52 -12.63
CA LEU A 343 -16.50 -20.38 -11.92
C LEU A 343 -15.01 -20.66 -11.64
N LEU A 344 -14.14 -19.73 -12.02
CA LEU A 344 -12.73 -19.81 -11.62
C LEU A 344 -12.59 -19.29 -10.18
N VAL A 345 -11.91 -20.07 -9.32
CA VAL A 345 -11.71 -19.70 -7.91
C VAL A 345 -10.23 -19.88 -7.57
N GLY A 346 -9.60 -18.85 -7.01
CA GLY A 346 -8.19 -18.90 -6.60
C GLY A 346 -7.95 -18.21 -5.27
N SER A 347 -6.71 -18.29 -4.77
CA SER A 347 -6.26 -17.58 -3.57
C SER A 347 -4.81 -17.15 -3.71
N VAL A 348 -4.53 -15.85 -3.53
CA VAL A 348 -3.16 -15.30 -3.50
C VAL A 348 -2.32 -15.88 -2.36
N LYS A 349 -2.99 -16.37 -1.31
CA LYS A 349 -2.32 -16.92 -0.13
C LYS A 349 -1.50 -18.16 -0.43
N THR A 350 -1.83 -18.87 -1.49
CA THR A 350 -1.02 -20.02 -1.93
C THR A 350 0.37 -19.60 -2.45
N ASN A 351 0.51 -18.34 -2.88
CA ASN A 351 1.78 -17.79 -3.35
C ASN A 351 2.56 -17.04 -2.26
N ILE A 352 1.85 -16.24 -1.42
CA ILE A 352 2.50 -15.28 -0.50
C ILE A 352 2.26 -15.59 0.99
N GLY A 353 1.48 -16.61 1.33
CA GLY A 353 0.98 -16.82 2.69
C GLY A 353 -0.22 -15.94 3.03
N HIS A 354 -0.73 -16.06 4.25
CA HIS A 354 -1.89 -15.32 4.71
C HIS A 354 -1.47 -14.06 5.48
N ALA A 355 -1.65 -12.91 4.85
CA ALA A 355 -1.32 -11.61 5.42
C ALA A 355 -2.42 -11.05 6.35
N GLU A 356 -3.21 -11.92 6.95
CA GLU A 356 -4.20 -11.63 7.99
C GLU A 356 -5.01 -10.35 7.71
N ALA A 357 -4.83 -9.28 8.50
CA ALA A 357 -5.55 -8.02 8.33
C ALA A 357 -5.40 -7.41 6.91
N ALA A 358 -4.27 -7.64 6.24
CA ALA A 358 -3.97 -7.12 4.90
C ALA A 358 -4.36 -8.07 3.76
N GLY A 359 -4.75 -9.31 4.08
CA GLY A 359 -5.01 -10.35 3.09
C GLY A 359 -6.08 -9.99 2.06
N GLY A 360 -7.12 -9.26 2.49
CA GLY A 360 -8.19 -8.85 1.59
C GLY A 360 -7.76 -7.84 0.53
N THR A 361 -6.95 -6.83 0.89
CA THR A 361 -6.44 -5.84 -0.07
C THR A 361 -5.40 -6.45 -1.00
N ALA A 362 -4.57 -7.39 -0.52
CA ALA A 362 -3.66 -8.16 -1.37
C ALA A 362 -4.43 -8.97 -2.43
N GLY A 363 -5.50 -9.67 -2.03
CA GLY A 363 -6.39 -10.40 -2.94
C GLY A 363 -7.12 -9.46 -3.92
N LEU A 364 -7.52 -8.27 -3.47
CA LEU A 364 -8.14 -7.26 -4.32
C LEU A 364 -7.17 -6.79 -5.42
N ILE A 365 -5.91 -6.50 -5.07
CA ILE A 365 -4.88 -6.12 -6.06
C ILE A 365 -4.65 -7.26 -7.07
N LYS A 366 -4.52 -8.52 -6.62
CA LYS A 366 -4.47 -9.67 -7.54
C LYS A 366 -5.68 -9.72 -8.46
N THR A 367 -6.87 -9.51 -7.94
CA THR A 367 -8.11 -9.53 -8.75
C THR A 367 -8.13 -8.42 -9.79
N VAL A 368 -7.69 -7.21 -9.44
CA VAL A 368 -7.52 -6.11 -10.43
C VAL A 368 -6.55 -6.51 -11.52
N LEU A 369 -5.40 -7.11 -11.17
CA LEU A 369 -4.42 -7.59 -12.14
C LEU A 369 -4.99 -8.71 -13.04
N CYS A 370 -5.75 -9.65 -12.48
CA CYS A 370 -6.43 -10.67 -13.27
C CYS A 370 -7.39 -10.05 -14.31
N LEU A 371 -8.15 -9.02 -13.91
CA LEU A 371 -9.05 -8.31 -14.80
C LEU A 371 -8.30 -7.51 -15.87
N GLU A 372 -7.20 -6.82 -15.52
CA GLU A 372 -6.37 -6.05 -16.46
C GLU A 372 -5.72 -6.95 -17.51
N HIS A 373 -5.17 -8.09 -17.10
CA HIS A 373 -4.49 -9.01 -18.00
C HIS A 373 -5.46 -10.00 -18.70
N GLY A 374 -6.71 -10.09 -18.25
CA GLY A 374 -7.67 -11.06 -18.78
C GLY A 374 -7.28 -12.51 -18.45
N GLN A 375 -6.54 -12.74 -17.38
CA GLN A 375 -5.97 -14.05 -17.03
C GLN A 375 -6.09 -14.33 -15.53
N VAL A 376 -6.19 -15.60 -15.16
CA VAL A 376 -6.22 -16.07 -13.78
C VAL A 376 -5.02 -16.99 -13.55
N PRO A 377 -4.11 -16.64 -12.63
CA PRO A 377 -2.95 -17.46 -12.28
C PRO A 377 -3.31 -18.77 -11.59
N ALA A 378 -2.35 -19.70 -11.60
CA ALA A 378 -2.46 -20.95 -10.86
C ALA A 378 -2.66 -20.71 -9.35
N CYS A 379 -3.45 -21.58 -8.73
CA CYS A 379 -3.51 -21.75 -7.28
C CYS A 379 -2.50 -22.85 -6.90
N LEU A 380 -1.52 -22.54 -6.07
CA LEU A 380 -0.44 -23.47 -5.76
C LEU A 380 -0.87 -24.49 -4.68
N HIS A 381 -0.11 -25.57 -4.56
CA HIS A 381 -0.24 -26.57 -3.50
C HIS A 381 -1.59 -27.32 -3.49
N LEU A 382 -2.26 -27.41 -4.63
CA LEU A 382 -3.44 -28.26 -4.83
C LEU A 382 -3.03 -29.52 -5.58
N ASP A 383 -2.56 -30.53 -4.83
CA ASP A 383 -2.11 -31.82 -5.39
C ASP A 383 -3.24 -32.85 -5.42
N THR A 384 -4.06 -32.86 -4.37
CA THR A 384 -5.19 -33.78 -4.23
C THR A 384 -6.43 -32.99 -3.80
N PRO A 385 -7.50 -32.95 -4.61
CA PRO A 385 -8.72 -32.25 -4.25
C PRO A 385 -9.31 -32.72 -2.90
N ASN A 386 -9.73 -31.78 -2.06
CA ASN A 386 -10.28 -32.05 -0.74
C ASN A 386 -11.55 -32.90 -0.86
N PRO A 387 -11.61 -34.12 -0.26
CA PRO A 387 -12.78 -35.01 -0.35
C PRO A 387 -14.01 -34.47 0.40
N GLY A 388 -13.86 -33.47 1.24
CA GLY A 388 -14.97 -32.76 1.89
C GLY A 388 -15.74 -31.81 0.97
N VAL A 389 -15.28 -31.63 -0.28
CA VAL A 389 -15.91 -30.79 -1.31
C VAL A 389 -16.49 -31.69 -2.38
N ASP A 390 -17.76 -31.51 -2.71
CA ASP A 390 -18.41 -32.21 -3.81
C ASP A 390 -18.08 -31.50 -5.14
N TRP A 391 -16.87 -31.76 -5.64
CA TRP A 391 -16.32 -31.15 -6.85
C TRP A 391 -17.15 -31.41 -8.11
N ASP A 392 -17.86 -32.55 -8.18
CA ASP A 392 -18.68 -32.90 -9.33
C ASP A 392 -20.03 -32.12 -9.34
N ALA A 393 -20.54 -31.80 -8.17
CA ALA A 393 -21.79 -31.05 -8.02
C ALA A 393 -21.58 -29.52 -8.10
N LEU A 394 -20.39 -29.02 -7.80
CA LEU A 394 -20.09 -27.60 -7.80
C LEU A 394 -19.53 -27.15 -9.16
N PRO A 395 -20.19 -26.21 -9.88
CA PRO A 395 -19.72 -25.73 -11.18
C PRO A 395 -18.59 -24.71 -11.01
N LEU A 396 -17.50 -25.09 -10.37
CA LEU A 396 -16.32 -24.27 -10.12
C LEU A 396 -15.03 -25.04 -10.47
N THR A 397 -13.95 -24.32 -10.69
CA THR A 397 -12.62 -24.84 -10.97
C THR A 397 -11.58 -23.99 -10.24
N VAL A 398 -10.68 -24.65 -9.51
CA VAL A 398 -9.47 -24.02 -8.98
C VAL A 398 -8.36 -24.23 -10.02
N PRO A 399 -7.80 -23.15 -10.63
CA PRO A 399 -6.79 -23.25 -11.67
C PRO A 399 -5.49 -23.87 -11.15
N ASP A 400 -4.95 -24.86 -11.86
CA ASP A 400 -3.63 -25.47 -11.64
C ASP A 400 -2.53 -24.84 -12.54
N LYS A 401 -2.92 -23.98 -13.44
CA LYS A 401 -2.07 -23.23 -14.38
C LYS A 401 -2.70 -21.90 -14.72
N LEU A 402 -1.95 -21.04 -15.41
CA LEU A 402 -2.48 -19.79 -15.95
C LEU A 402 -3.60 -20.06 -16.96
N LEU A 403 -4.78 -19.50 -16.73
CA LEU A 403 -5.96 -19.62 -17.59
C LEU A 403 -6.41 -18.23 -18.07
N ASP A 404 -6.90 -18.15 -19.31
CA ASP A 404 -7.52 -16.94 -19.82
C ASP A 404 -8.94 -16.77 -19.26
N LEU A 405 -9.33 -15.54 -18.94
CA LEU A 405 -10.72 -15.20 -18.67
C LEU A 405 -11.56 -15.29 -19.95
N PRO A 406 -12.82 -15.74 -19.88
CA PRO A 406 -13.65 -15.86 -21.06
C PRO A 406 -13.98 -14.51 -21.68
N VAL A 407 -13.80 -14.37 -23.01
CA VAL A 407 -14.19 -13.18 -23.78
C VAL A 407 -15.67 -13.31 -24.15
N LEU A 408 -16.56 -12.60 -23.46
CA LEU A 408 -18.02 -12.76 -23.56
C LEU A 408 -18.74 -11.54 -24.18
N GLY A 409 -18.03 -10.58 -24.75
CA GLY A 409 -18.62 -9.34 -25.29
C GLY A 409 -19.16 -8.39 -24.21
N ARG A 410 -18.87 -8.64 -22.95
CA ARG A 410 -19.12 -7.81 -21.77
C ARG A 410 -17.84 -7.70 -20.93
N PRO A 411 -17.71 -6.68 -20.06
CA PRO A 411 -16.66 -6.63 -19.07
C PRO A 411 -16.67 -7.90 -18.20
N ALA A 412 -15.48 -8.46 -17.93
CA ALA A 412 -15.34 -9.56 -17.00
C ALA A 412 -15.67 -9.07 -15.57
N VAL A 413 -16.26 -9.97 -14.79
CA VAL A 413 -16.68 -9.71 -13.41
C VAL A 413 -15.96 -10.65 -12.46
N ALA A 414 -15.45 -10.10 -11.36
CA ALA A 414 -14.78 -10.88 -10.32
C ALA A 414 -15.28 -10.52 -8.92
N GLY A 415 -15.13 -11.46 -7.98
CA GLY A 415 -15.38 -11.24 -6.56
C GLY A 415 -14.11 -11.38 -5.74
N VAL A 416 -14.07 -10.73 -4.57
CA VAL A 416 -13.01 -10.91 -3.56
C VAL A 416 -13.64 -11.19 -2.22
N GLY A 417 -13.33 -12.33 -1.63
CA GLY A 417 -13.81 -12.78 -0.32
C GLY A 417 -12.79 -12.54 0.80
N GLY A 418 -13.27 -12.19 1.99
CA GLY A 418 -12.47 -12.10 3.20
C GLY A 418 -13.29 -12.54 4.40
N GLN A 419 -12.71 -13.41 5.24
CA GLN A 419 -13.37 -13.96 6.41
C GLN A 419 -12.47 -13.75 7.64
N GLY A 420 -13.03 -13.20 8.70
CA GLY A 420 -12.33 -12.92 9.94
C GLY A 420 -12.70 -13.94 11.02
N SER A 421 -11.74 -14.29 11.88
CA SER A 421 -11.98 -15.10 13.09
C SER A 421 -12.93 -14.43 14.08
N SER A 422 -13.37 -13.21 13.81
CA SER A 422 -14.43 -12.50 14.53
C SER A 422 -15.84 -12.82 14.00
N ALA A 423 -16.00 -13.89 13.22
CA ALA A 423 -17.23 -14.27 12.51
C ALA A 423 -17.72 -13.20 11.52
N LEU A 424 -16.82 -12.34 11.03
CA LEU A 424 -17.16 -11.29 10.08
C LEU A 424 -16.70 -11.66 8.67
N ASN A 425 -17.66 -11.68 7.73
CA ASN A 425 -17.42 -11.91 6.32
C ASN A 425 -17.52 -10.59 5.54
N ALA A 426 -16.69 -10.44 4.54
CA ALA A 426 -16.71 -9.32 3.60
C ALA A 426 -16.59 -9.84 2.16
N HIS A 427 -17.31 -9.23 1.24
CA HIS A 427 -17.20 -9.53 -0.19
C HIS A 427 -17.29 -8.27 -1.02
N VAL A 428 -16.39 -8.13 -2.01
CA VAL A 428 -16.32 -7.00 -2.92
C VAL A 428 -16.46 -7.51 -4.34
N VAL A 429 -17.34 -6.89 -5.13
CA VAL A 429 -17.61 -7.25 -6.53
C VAL A 429 -16.98 -6.23 -7.45
N LEU A 430 -16.07 -6.68 -8.33
CA LEU A 430 -15.35 -5.88 -9.30
C LEU A 430 -15.73 -6.23 -10.74
N ALA A 431 -15.52 -5.29 -11.65
CA ALA A 431 -15.60 -5.52 -13.09
C ALA A 431 -14.45 -4.83 -13.81
N GLN A 432 -14.12 -5.34 -15.00
CA GLN A 432 -13.28 -4.58 -15.94
C GLN A 432 -13.93 -3.24 -16.26
N PRO A 433 -13.14 -2.17 -16.52
CA PRO A 433 -13.68 -0.93 -17.05
C PRO A 433 -14.39 -1.20 -18.39
N ASP A 434 -15.58 -0.62 -18.56
CA ASP A 434 -16.29 -0.74 -19.82
C ASP A 434 -15.58 0.12 -20.90
N PRO A 435 -15.11 -0.47 -22.00
CA PRO A 435 -14.42 0.27 -23.06
C PRO A 435 -15.25 1.42 -23.65
N ARG A 436 -16.59 1.34 -23.58
CA ARG A 436 -17.49 2.39 -24.07
C ARG A 436 -17.42 3.66 -23.24
N HIS A 437 -16.98 3.58 -21.98
CA HIS A 437 -16.83 4.70 -21.06
C HIS A 437 -15.42 5.27 -21.07
N MET A 438 -14.47 4.57 -21.68
CA MET A 438 -13.07 5.02 -21.69
C MET A 438 -12.88 6.13 -22.76
N PRO A 439 -12.06 7.15 -22.49
CA PRO A 439 -11.74 8.16 -23.48
C PRO A 439 -11.06 7.50 -24.70
N PRO A 440 -11.39 7.96 -25.93
CA PRO A 440 -10.71 7.47 -27.13
C PRO A 440 -9.20 7.68 -27.03
N ALA A 441 -8.44 6.87 -27.77
CA ALA A 441 -7.00 7.09 -27.90
C ALA A 441 -6.75 8.50 -28.46
N THR A 442 -5.86 9.25 -27.80
CA THR A 442 -5.46 10.56 -28.31
C THR A 442 -4.62 10.34 -29.56
N GLU A 443 -4.98 10.97 -30.67
CA GLU A 443 -4.09 10.99 -31.82
C GLU A 443 -2.82 11.76 -31.43
N PRO A 444 -1.62 11.20 -31.68
CA PRO A 444 -0.38 11.86 -31.30
C PRO A 444 -0.22 13.14 -32.09
N ASP A 445 -0.15 14.27 -31.44
CA ASP A 445 0.38 15.51 -32.02
C ASP A 445 1.84 15.28 -32.40
N ARG A 446 2.36 16.04 -33.38
CA ARG A 446 3.71 15.78 -33.93
C ARG A 446 4.87 16.31 -33.07
N GLY A 447 4.60 16.78 -31.82
CA GLY A 447 5.64 17.32 -30.93
C GLY A 447 6.36 18.58 -31.49
N PRO A 448 7.45 19.01 -30.89
CA PRO A 448 8.22 18.41 -29.80
C PRO A 448 7.51 18.44 -28.45
N TYR A 449 7.91 17.53 -27.56
CA TYR A 449 7.36 17.40 -26.20
C TYR A 449 8.41 17.77 -25.16
N LEU A 450 7.95 18.25 -24.01
CA LEU A 450 8.78 18.51 -22.83
C LEU A 450 8.50 17.44 -21.77
N LEU A 451 9.51 16.68 -21.41
CA LEU A 451 9.48 15.77 -20.25
C LEU A 451 10.08 16.48 -19.05
N ALA A 452 9.24 16.72 -18.03
CA ALA A 452 9.60 17.37 -16.78
C ALA A 452 9.69 16.34 -15.64
N LEU A 453 10.84 16.19 -15.04
CA LEU A 453 11.11 15.26 -13.93
C LEU A 453 11.58 16.02 -12.71
N SER A 454 11.23 15.52 -11.52
CA SER A 454 11.75 16.08 -10.28
C SER A 454 11.82 15.04 -9.17
N ALA A 455 12.70 15.27 -8.21
CA ALA A 455 12.81 14.43 -7.02
C ALA A 455 13.19 15.25 -5.79
N HIS A 456 13.01 14.66 -4.61
CA HIS A 456 13.31 15.28 -3.33
C HIS A 456 14.83 15.47 -3.10
N SER A 457 15.65 14.59 -3.67
CA SER A 457 17.11 14.65 -3.55
C SER A 457 17.80 14.48 -4.92
N PRO A 458 19.07 14.92 -5.06
CA PRO A 458 19.85 14.68 -6.29
C PRO A 458 19.99 13.19 -6.63
N ALA A 459 20.19 12.34 -5.62
CA ALA A 459 20.34 10.89 -5.81
C ALA A 459 19.03 10.27 -6.33
N ALA A 460 17.88 10.68 -5.78
CA ALA A 460 16.57 10.24 -6.27
C ALA A 460 16.29 10.75 -7.69
N LEU A 461 16.70 11.99 -8.03
CA LEU A 461 16.55 12.52 -9.38
C LEU A 461 17.37 11.72 -10.40
N GLU A 462 18.58 11.34 -10.05
CA GLU A 462 19.43 10.51 -10.90
C GLU A 462 18.83 9.12 -11.11
N ALA A 463 18.38 8.46 -10.05
CA ALA A 463 17.71 7.17 -10.13
C ALA A 463 16.41 7.23 -10.97
N LEU A 464 15.64 8.32 -10.82
CA LEU A 464 14.44 8.58 -11.61
C LEU A 464 14.78 8.77 -13.10
N ARG A 465 15.83 9.55 -13.39
CA ARG A 465 16.36 9.75 -14.76
C ARG A 465 16.68 8.41 -15.41
N GLU A 466 17.41 7.54 -14.72
CA GLU A 466 17.74 6.20 -15.24
C GLU A 466 16.51 5.33 -15.45
N ALA A 467 15.52 5.40 -14.53
CA ALA A 467 14.26 4.68 -14.66
C ALA A 467 13.51 5.13 -15.92
N TYR A 468 13.44 6.43 -16.21
CA TYR A 468 12.83 6.94 -17.43
C TYR A 468 13.62 6.57 -18.70
N VAL A 469 14.94 6.52 -18.66
CA VAL A 469 15.75 6.01 -19.78
C VAL A 469 15.37 4.57 -20.11
N ARG A 470 15.23 3.70 -19.09
CA ARG A 470 14.78 2.30 -19.28
C ARG A 470 13.34 2.22 -19.77
N TYR A 471 12.47 3.06 -19.22
CA TYR A 471 11.04 3.11 -19.55
C TYR A 471 10.79 3.49 -21.02
N LEU A 472 11.54 4.48 -21.54
CA LEU A 472 11.36 5.02 -22.89
C LEU A 472 12.09 4.23 -24.00
N ARG A 473 12.97 3.29 -23.68
CA ARG A 473 13.69 2.49 -24.68
C ARG A 473 12.75 1.56 -25.45
N PRO A 474 13.10 1.16 -26.68
CA PRO A 474 12.39 0.10 -27.39
C PRO A 474 12.25 -1.15 -26.52
N GLY A 475 11.02 -1.65 -26.37
CA GLY A 475 10.69 -2.76 -25.48
C GLY A 475 10.53 -2.37 -23.99
N GLY A 476 10.77 -1.13 -23.62
CA GLY A 476 10.44 -0.61 -22.29
C GLY A 476 8.92 -0.44 -22.11
N ALA A 477 8.46 -0.40 -20.86
CA ALA A 477 7.03 -0.30 -20.55
C ALA A 477 6.36 0.95 -21.13
N GLY A 478 7.10 2.04 -21.31
CA GLY A 478 6.61 3.29 -21.91
C GLY A 478 6.42 3.24 -23.42
N ALA A 479 7.06 2.30 -24.12
CA ALA A 479 7.04 2.24 -25.59
C ALA A 479 5.64 2.02 -26.20
N SER A 480 4.69 1.51 -25.40
CA SER A 480 3.30 1.28 -25.81
C SER A 480 2.39 2.50 -25.64
N TYR A 481 2.83 3.55 -24.95
CA TYR A 481 2.05 4.76 -24.71
C TYR A 481 2.47 5.90 -25.64
N ALA A 482 1.51 6.75 -26.00
CA ALA A 482 1.84 7.95 -26.77
C ALA A 482 2.75 8.88 -25.94
N LEU A 483 3.77 9.46 -26.58
CA LEU A 483 4.72 10.33 -25.90
C LEU A 483 4.05 11.57 -25.30
N HIS A 484 3.01 12.09 -25.97
CA HIS A 484 2.13 13.11 -25.45
C HIS A 484 1.55 12.74 -24.06
N ASP A 485 1.00 11.53 -23.91
CA ASP A 485 0.38 11.05 -22.67
C ASP A 485 1.43 10.88 -21.55
N ILE A 486 2.64 10.40 -21.91
CA ILE A 486 3.77 10.29 -20.97
C ILE A 486 4.18 11.66 -20.43
N CYS A 487 4.43 12.62 -21.34
CA CYS A 487 4.85 13.97 -20.95
C CYS A 487 3.75 14.71 -20.18
N HIS A 488 2.48 14.55 -20.59
CA HIS A 488 1.33 15.08 -19.86
C HIS A 488 1.24 14.48 -18.45
N SER A 489 1.35 13.17 -18.32
CA SER A 489 1.28 12.50 -17.01
C SER A 489 2.43 12.93 -16.10
N ALA A 490 3.66 13.03 -16.61
CA ALA A 490 4.80 13.50 -15.84
C ALA A 490 4.62 14.96 -15.34
N ALA A 491 4.06 15.83 -16.18
CA ALA A 491 3.88 17.24 -15.83
C ALA A 491 2.64 17.54 -14.99
N ALA A 492 1.52 16.85 -15.23
CA ALA A 492 0.23 17.21 -14.65
C ALA A 492 -0.22 16.29 -13.50
N ARG A 493 0.32 15.07 -13.45
CA ARG A 493 -0.12 13.98 -12.58
C ARG A 493 0.91 13.57 -11.52
N ARG A 494 2.00 14.33 -11.38
CA ARG A 494 3.06 14.13 -10.38
C ARG A 494 3.23 15.37 -9.52
N ARG A 495 3.73 15.19 -8.31
CA ARG A 495 4.24 16.28 -7.49
C ARG A 495 5.60 16.73 -8.02
N HIS A 496 5.86 18.05 -8.03
CA HIS A 496 7.13 18.61 -8.43
C HIS A 496 7.95 19.02 -7.21
N HIS A 497 9.14 18.44 -7.10
CA HIS A 497 10.10 18.65 -6.03
C HIS A 497 11.15 19.70 -6.41
N ALA A 498 12.07 19.99 -5.46
CA ALA A 498 13.10 21.02 -5.63
C ALA A 498 14.18 20.66 -6.66
N HIS A 499 14.59 19.39 -6.73
CA HIS A 499 15.57 18.95 -7.73
C HIS A 499 14.84 18.59 -9.02
N ARG A 500 15.19 19.27 -10.12
CA ARG A 500 14.43 19.25 -11.37
C ARG A 500 15.31 18.96 -12.57
N LEU A 501 14.74 18.25 -13.56
CA LEU A 501 15.33 17.95 -14.83
C LEU A 501 14.27 18.15 -15.93
N ALA A 502 14.65 18.74 -17.05
CA ALA A 502 13.76 18.96 -18.19
C ALA A 502 14.50 18.62 -19.48
N VAL A 503 13.88 17.78 -20.30
CA VAL A 503 14.41 17.43 -21.65
C VAL A 503 13.30 17.55 -22.68
N THR A 504 13.68 17.86 -23.93
CA THR A 504 12.76 17.98 -25.05
C THR A 504 13.11 16.99 -26.15
N GLY A 505 12.10 16.50 -26.88
CA GLY A 505 12.27 15.59 -28.01
C GLY A 505 10.97 15.31 -28.73
N HIS A 506 11.04 14.70 -29.90
CA HIS A 506 9.89 14.33 -30.75
C HIS A 506 9.54 12.84 -30.61
N THR A 507 10.50 12.01 -30.19
CA THR A 507 10.34 10.55 -30.07
C THR A 507 10.77 10.06 -28.71
N HIS A 508 10.38 8.83 -28.37
CA HIS A 508 10.82 8.14 -27.14
C HIS A 508 12.35 8.02 -27.10
N GLU A 509 12.96 7.67 -28.23
CA GLU A 509 14.41 7.51 -28.36
C GLU A 509 15.16 8.84 -28.17
N GLU A 510 14.63 9.95 -28.73
CA GLU A 510 15.22 11.26 -28.53
C GLU A 510 15.19 11.70 -27.06
N LEU A 511 14.04 11.51 -26.36
CA LEU A 511 13.96 11.81 -24.94
C LEU A 511 14.86 10.89 -24.09
N ALA A 512 14.92 9.59 -24.42
CA ALA A 512 15.81 8.66 -23.73
C ALA A 512 17.28 9.03 -23.93
N ALA A 513 17.69 9.45 -25.12
CA ALA A 513 19.04 9.91 -25.43
C ALA A 513 19.37 11.22 -24.71
N ALA A 514 18.42 12.18 -24.69
CA ALA A 514 18.59 13.43 -23.96
C ALA A 514 18.75 13.21 -22.46
N LEU A 515 17.96 12.32 -21.87
CA LEU A 515 18.12 11.89 -20.47
C LEU A 515 19.46 11.20 -20.23
N ALA A 516 20.00 10.45 -21.21
CA ALA A 516 21.30 9.80 -21.11
C ALA A 516 22.50 10.76 -21.30
N GLY A 517 22.25 12.06 -21.47
CA GLY A 517 23.29 13.08 -21.62
C GLY A 517 23.70 13.39 -23.06
N THR A 518 23.03 12.84 -24.06
CA THR A 518 23.22 13.26 -25.46
C THR A 518 22.52 14.61 -25.66
N PRO A 519 23.19 15.64 -26.18
CA PRO A 519 22.55 16.94 -26.43
C PRO A 519 21.35 16.75 -27.34
N ALA A 520 20.17 17.12 -26.86
CA ALA A 520 18.96 17.19 -27.70
C ALA A 520 19.12 18.36 -28.68
N PRO A 521 18.54 18.27 -29.88
CA PRO A 521 18.42 19.43 -30.76
C PRO A 521 17.72 20.54 -29.99
N ALA A 522 18.30 21.74 -30.00
CA ALA A 522 17.68 22.89 -29.31
C ALA A 522 16.27 23.11 -29.90
N ALA A 523 15.25 22.81 -29.13
CA ALA A 523 13.85 23.00 -29.53
C ALA A 523 13.53 24.47 -29.51
N GLY A 524 14.06 25.40 -29.92
CA GLY A 524 13.81 26.85 -29.87
C GLY A 524 12.33 27.21 -29.60
N GLY A 525 12.08 28.38 -29.07
CA GLY A 525 10.72 28.88 -28.89
C GLY A 525 10.06 28.56 -27.55
N PRO A 526 8.71 28.39 -27.51
CA PRO A 526 7.94 28.32 -26.25
C PRO A 526 8.33 27.19 -25.31
N LEU A 527 8.76 26.03 -25.84
CA LEU A 527 9.15 24.86 -25.03
C LEU A 527 10.49 25.06 -24.30
N THR A 528 11.45 25.75 -24.93
CA THR A 528 12.72 26.08 -24.26
C THR A 528 12.46 27.02 -23.07
N ALA A 529 11.63 28.04 -23.29
CA ALA A 529 11.23 28.95 -22.21
C ALA A 529 10.43 28.23 -21.10
N ALA A 530 9.61 27.23 -21.45
CA ALA A 530 8.90 26.42 -20.46
C ALA A 530 9.86 25.54 -19.65
N ALA A 531 10.86 24.92 -20.29
CA ALA A 531 11.89 24.14 -19.63
C ALA A 531 12.72 25.02 -18.66
N GLU A 532 13.13 26.20 -19.10
CA GLU A 532 13.88 27.15 -18.26
C GLU A 532 13.07 27.61 -17.03
N ARG A 533 11.79 27.94 -17.23
CA ARG A 533 10.89 28.29 -16.11
C ARG A 533 10.73 27.14 -15.14
N TYR A 534 10.56 25.92 -15.66
CA TYR A 534 10.43 24.73 -14.81
C TYR A 534 11.70 24.49 -13.99
N LEU A 535 12.88 24.56 -14.60
CA LEU A 535 14.18 24.42 -13.92
C LEU A 535 14.42 25.52 -12.88
N ALA A 536 13.86 26.73 -13.10
CA ALA A 536 13.91 27.83 -12.15
C ALA A 536 12.89 27.73 -11.00
N GLY A 537 12.14 26.62 -10.89
CA GLY A 537 11.16 26.40 -9.82
C GLY A 537 9.70 26.67 -10.19
N GLY A 538 9.40 27.12 -11.43
CA GLY A 538 8.04 27.36 -11.89
C GLY A 538 7.24 26.06 -12.09
N GLU A 539 5.91 26.18 -12.02
CA GLU A 539 5.01 25.08 -12.36
C GLU A 539 5.08 24.74 -13.85
N PRO A 540 5.00 23.45 -14.22
CA PRO A 540 4.91 23.08 -15.63
C PRO A 540 3.57 23.53 -16.21
N GLU A 541 3.60 24.50 -17.10
CA GLU A 541 2.38 25.03 -17.74
C GLU A 541 1.77 24.00 -18.69
N ARG A 542 0.56 23.54 -18.39
CA ARG A 542 -0.19 22.56 -19.21
C ARG A 542 -0.34 23.00 -20.68
N ALA A 543 -0.58 24.28 -20.92
CA ALA A 543 -0.82 24.80 -22.26
C ALA A 543 0.42 24.82 -23.17
N THR A 544 1.63 24.87 -22.57
CA THR A 544 2.89 24.90 -23.32
C THR A 544 3.44 23.51 -23.60
N MET A 545 2.94 22.46 -22.88
CA MET A 545 3.53 21.13 -22.94
C MET A 545 2.88 20.20 -23.97
N SER A 546 1.61 20.43 -24.36
CA SER A 546 0.92 19.52 -25.27
C SER A 546 -0.35 20.07 -25.95
N GLY A 547 -0.74 21.32 -25.76
CA GLY A 547 -1.94 21.92 -26.40
C GLY A 547 -3.30 21.32 -25.95
N THR A 548 -3.41 20.00 -25.82
CA THR A 548 -4.60 19.26 -25.34
C THR A 548 -4.23 18.39 -24.13
N PRO A 549 -5.15 18.14 -23.18
CA PRO A 549 -4.90 17.21 -22.09
C PRO A 549 -4.65 15.80 -22.63
N GLY A 550 -3.54 15.18 -22.22
CA GLY A 550 -3.23 13.79 -22.47
C GLY A 550 -3.99 12.85 -21.52
N ARG A 551 -3.96 11.55 -21.82
CA ARG A 551 -4.46 10.52 -20.91
C ARG A 551 -3.48 10.29 -19.77
N CYS A 552 -3.98 9.91 -18.60
CA CYS A 552 -3.16 9.42 -17.51
C CYS A 552 -2.62 8.02 -17.88
N VAL A 553 -1.29 7.89 -17.92
CA VAL A 553 -0.60 6.62 -18.20
C VAL A 553 0.33 6.26 -17.05
N PRO A 554 0.65 4.96 -16.86
CA PRO A 554 1.63 4.53 -15.87
C PRO A 554 3.00 5.15 -16.16
N LEU A 555 3.66 5.60 -15.11
CA LEU A 555 5.01 6.16 -15.16
C LEU A 555 5.90 5.44 -14.14
N PRO A 556 7.23 5.49 -14.28
CA PRO A 556 8.14 5.02 -13.25
C PRO A 556 7.80 5.63 -11.89
N SER A 557 7.76 4.78 -10.85
CA SER A 557 7.50 5.20 -9.47
C SER A 557 8.67 5.98 -8.90
N TYR A 558 8.42 6.73 -7.82
CA TYR A 558 9.45 7.46 -7.09
C TYR A 558 10.55 6.49 -6.59
N PRO A 559 11.83 6.75 -6.87
CA PRO A 559 12.94 5.88 -6.44
C PRO A 559 13.36 6.22 -5.01
N TRP A 560 12.80 5.53 -4.04
CA TRP A 560 13.06 5.73 -2.63
C TRP A 560 14.57 5.68 -2.31
N GLN A 561 15.04 6.59 -1.45
CA GLN A 561 16.40 6.64 -0.94
C GLN A 561 16.42 6.09 0.48
N THR A 562 16.19 4.79 0.61
CA THR A 562 16.00 4.13 1.89
C THR A 562 17.29 3.97 2.67
N ARG A 563 17.15 3.96 4.00
CA ARG A 563 18.14 3.54 4.98
C ARG A 563 17.50 2.61 5.98
N ARG A 564 18.32 1.78 6.62
CA ARG A 564 17.86 0.87 7.67
C ARG A 564 17.60 1.64 8.96
N TYR A 565 16.44 1.43 9.54
CA TYR A 565 16.01 1.93 10.85
C TYR A 565 15.43 0.78 11.66
N TRP A 566 16.11 0.36 12.71
CA TRP A 566 15.65 -0.75 13.55
C TRP A 566 15.84 -0.43 15.02
N ALA A 567 14.83 -0.69 15.85
CA ALA A 567 14.85 -0.40 17.28
C ALA A 567 15.94 -1.20 18.00
N GLY A 568 16.90 -0.50 18.62
CA GLY A 568 18.06 -1.09 19.31
C GLY A 568 19.35 -1.15 18.46
N GLU A 569 19.33 -0.75 17.20
CA GLU A 569 20.49 -0.49 16.37
C GLU A 569 20.80 1.00 16.36
N GLU A 570 22.07 1.39 16.43
CA GLU A 570 22.44 2.80 16.13
C GLU A 570 22.18 3.07 14.65
N PRO A 571 21.57 4.21 14.29
CA PRO A 571 21.31 4.53 12.88
C PRO A 571 22.62 4.54 12.10
N ASP A 572 22.69 3.76 11.02
CA ASP A 572 23.86 3.70 10.12
C ASP A 572 24.10 5.09 9.51
N GLY A 573 25.28 5.66 9.72
CA GLY A 573 25.71 6.93 9.11
C GLY A 573 25.77 8.14 10.03
N GLY A 574 25.66 7.96 11.33
CA GLY A 574 26.16 8.93 12.28
C GLY A 574 27.70 8.98 12.21
N HIS A 575 28.26 9.78 11.27
CA HIS A 575 29.62 10.22 11.50
C HIS A 575 29.69 10.74 12.93
N ARG A 576 30.44 10.08 13.80
CA ARG A 576 31.03 10.74 14.96
C ARG A 576 31.77 11.97 14.41
N ALA A 577 31.02 13.07 14.26
CA ALA A 577 31.64 14.37 14.18
C ALA A 577 32.33 14.56 15.52
N GLN A 578 33.63 14.25 15.54
CA GLN A 578 34.52 14.69 16.58
C GLN A 578 34.43 16.20 16.65
N ASP A 579 34.24 16.66 17.89
CA ASP A 579 34.61 17.94 18.43
C ASP A 579 33.81 19.21 18.10
N GLY A 580 33.26 19.79 19.16
CA GLY A 580 33.01 21.23 19.32
C GLY A 580 31.58 21.71 18.98
N ALA A 581 30.70 20.86 18.49
CA ALA A 581 29.30 21.29 18.29
C ALA A 581 28.61 21.43 19.65
N ASP A 582 27.99 22.59 19.88
CA ASP A 582 27.13 22.89 21.02
C ASP A 582 26.05 21.80 21.18
N LEU A 583 25.73 21.40 22.42
CA LEU A 583 24.70 20.39 22.70
C LEU A 583 23.37 20.75 22.02
N ALA A 584 23.03 22.04 22.00
CA ALA A 584 21.86 22.55 21.29
C ALA A 584 21.89 22.21 19.79
N ASP A 585 23.07 22.36 19.15
CA ASP A 585 23.21 22.06 17.72
C ASP A 585 23.05 20.59 17.38
N ARG A 586 23.49 19.71 18.28
CA ARG A 586 23.28 18.26 18.11
C ARG A 586 21.83 17.92 18.18
N VAL A 587 21.14 18.36 19.24
CA VAL A 587 19.72 18.12 19.43
C VAL A 587 18.89 18.77 18.33
N LEU A 588 19.20 20.00 17.92
CA LEU A 588 18.51 20.65 16.81
C LEU A 588 18.66 19.90 15.48
N ARG A 589 19.84 19.38 15.15
CA ARG A 589 20.05 18.60 13.91
C ARG A 589 19.25 17.30 13.89
N GLU A 590 18.94 16.73 15.04
CA GLU A 590 18.12 15.52 15.17
C GLU A 590 16.63 15.80 15.01
N HIS A 591 16.19 17.05 15.26
CA HIS A 591 14.76 17.43 15.26
C HIS A 591 14.36 18.44 14.18
N ALA A 592 15.30 19.26 13.66
CA ALA A 592 15.00 20.25 12.63
C ALA A 592 14.81 19.61 11.24
N ARG A 593 13.83 20.14 10.51
CA ARG A 593 13.48 19.69 9.15
C ARG A 593 14.22 20.43 8.04
N THR A 594 14.84 21.55 8.37
CA THR A 594 15.60 22.42 7.44
C THR A 594 16.89 22.90 8.08
N GLY A 595 17.82 23.42 7.26
CA GLY A 595 19.00 24.12 7.78
C GLY A 595 18.60 25.34 8.61
N PHE A 596 19.42 25.70 9.62
CA PHE A 596 19.10 26.75 10.56
C PHE A 596 20.33 27.56 10.98
N ASP A 597 20.10 28.79 11.40
CA ASP A 597 21.01 29.72 12.04
C ASP A 597 20.40 30.28 13.34
N ASP A 598 21.14 31.17 14.05
CA ASP A 598 20.67 31.74 15.32
C ASP A 598 19.35 32.54 15.20
N ALA A 599 19.05 33.10 14.05
CA ALA A 599 17.86 33.91 13.80
C ALA A 599 16.66 33.04 13.41
N SER A 600 16.88 31.79 13.05
CA SER A 600 15.81 30.85 12.62
C SER A 600 14.80 30.63 13.72
N GLY A 601 13.51 30.80 13.41
CA GLY A 601 12.42 30.48 14.33
C GLY A 601 12.30 28.96 14.53
N LEU A 602 12.14 28.50 15.76
CA LEU A 602 12.01 27.06 16.05
C LEU A 602 10.86 26.43 15.27
N THR A 603 9.73 27.12 15.14
CA THR A 603 8.59 26.68 14.37
C THR A 603 8.89 26.62 12.86
N ASP A 604 9.68 27.56 12.35
CA ASP A 604 10.03 27.68 10.93
C ASP A 604 10.95 26.53 10.48
N ILE A 605 11.76 26.01 11.37
CA ILE A 605 12.61 24.84 11.14
C ILE A 605 11.92 23.51 11.46
N GLY A 606 10.62 23.54 11.76
CA GLY A 606 9.78 22.35 11.98
C GLY A 606 9.74 21.83 13.40
N ILE A 607 10.21 22.60 14.39
CA ILE A 607 10.13 22.26 15.83
C ILE A 607 8.78 22.73 16.39
N ASP A 608 7.79 21.86 16.32
CA ASP A 608 6.46 22.05 16.91
C ASP A 608 6.44 21.76 18.43
N SER A 609 5.27 21.87 19.04
CA SER A 609 5.11 21.65 20.49
C SER A 609 5.51 20.23 20.93
N LEU A 610 5.32 19.22 20.07
CA LEU A 610 5.70 17.85 20.38
C LEU A 610 7.22 17.64 20.24
N ALA A 611 7.82 18.24 19.21
CA ALA A 611 9.27 18.24 19.04
C ALA A 611 9.96 18.98 20.21
N LYS A 612 9.38 20.06 20.72
CA LYS A 612 9.87 20.76 21.92
C LYS A 612 9.86 19.84 23.16
N LEU A 613 8.81 19.05 23.37
CA LEU A 613 8.77 18.09 24.46
C LEU A 613 9.87 17.02 24.34
N ARG A 614 10.10 16.51 23.13
CA ARG A 614 11.18 15.55 22.87
C ARG A 614 12.57 16.15 23.15
N ILE A 615 12.79 17.39 22.73
CA ILE A 615 14.05 18.13 23.00
C ILE A 615 14.28 18.28 24.50
N VAL A 616 13.24 18.58 25.28
CA VAL A 616 13.34 18.66 26.75
C VAL A 616 13.76 17.33 27.35
N VAL A 617 13.12 16.24 26.97
CA VAL A 617 13.44 14.89 27.47
C VAL A 617 14.89 14.53 27.14
N GLU A 618 15.30 14.73 25.89
CA GLU A 618 16.65 14.43 25.44
C GLU A 618 17.72 15.28 26.14
N LEU A 619 17.45 16.58 26.33
CA LEU A 619 18.33 17.45 27.09
C LEU A 619 18.41 17.07 28.57
N ALA A 620 17.29 16.67 29.18
CA ALA A 620 17.25 16.19 30.56
C ALA A 620 18.11 14.93 30.75
N GLU A 621 17.97 13.95 29.85
CA GLU A 621 18.79 12.73 29.83
C GLU A 621 20.29 13.03 29.65
N ARG A 622 20.63 13.90 28.69
CA ARG A 622 22.04 14.24 28.37
C ARG A 622 22.70 15.14 29.43
N CYS A 623 21.92 15.98 30.11
CA CYS A 623 22.40 16.84 31.19
C CYS A 623 22.33 16.20 32.58
N GLY A 624 21.60 15.07 32.73
CA GLY A 624 21.42 14.36 33.99
C GLY A 624 20.60 15.14 35.03
N GLN A 625 19.68 16.01 34.60
CA GLN A 625 18.84 16.82 35.49
C GLN A 625 17.40 16.93 34.95
N GLU A 626 16.46 17.10 35.85
CA GLU A 626 15.06 17.40 35.49
C GLU A 626 14.96 18.80 34.86
N ILE A 627 14.26 18.89 33.75
CA ILE A 627 14.04 20.14 33.02
C ILE A 627 12.53 20.37 32.92
N ASP A 628 12.06 21.56 33.31
CA ASP A 628 10.67 21.93 33.16
C ASP A 628 10.33 22.18 31.68
N PRO A 629 9.37 21.45 31.11
CA PRO A 629 8.96 21.66 29.72
C PRO A 629 8.45 23.07 29.41
N GLU A 630 7.96 23.80 30.40
CA GLU A 630 7.50 25.19 30.22
C GLU A 630 8.64 26.15 29.89
N GLU A 631 9.86 25.86 30.34
CA GLU A 631 11.04 26.68 30.04
C GLU A 631 11.35 26.70 28.52
N LEU A 632 11.26 25.53 27.85
CA LEU A 632 11.43 25.45 26.40
C LEU A 632 10.23 26.06 25.64
N GLY A 633 9.03 26.02 26.26
CA GLY A 633 7.81 26.58 25.67
C GLY A 633 7.93 28.06 25.32
N GLY A 634 8.68 28.82 26.10
CA GLY A 634 8.92 30.26 25.90
C GLY A 634 9.93 30.61 24.81
N LEU A 635 10.79 29.67 24.39
CA LEU A 635 11.83 29.92 23.40
C LEU A 635 11.26 29.96 21.99
N ARG A 636 11.71 30.94 21.19
CA ARG A 636 11.22 31.19 19.83
C ARG A 636 12.25 30.95 18.75
N THR A 637 13.53 31.14 19.04
CA THR A 637 14.62 31.05 18.06
C THR A 637 15.68 30.02 18.45
N VAL A 638 16.45 29.58 17.46
CA VAL A 638 17.61 28.69 17.64
C VAL A 638 18.65 29.33 18.56
N GLY A 639 18.90 30.63 18.44
CA GLY A 639 19.85 31.36 19.29
C GLY A 639 19.44 31.35 20.78
N GLU A 640 18.13 31.51 21.07
CA GLU A 640 17.59 31.40 22.42
C GLU A 640 17.77 29.99 23.00
N LEU A 641 17.51 28.95 22.19
CA LEU A 641 17.72 27.56 22.58
C LEU A 641 19.19 27.26 22.89
N ARG A 642 20.12 27.72 22.05
CA ARG A 642 21.57 27.58 22.28
C ARG A 642 22.01 28.24 23.61
N GLN A 643 21.53 29.44 23.85
CA GLN A 643 21.85 30.17 25.08
C GLN A 643 21.28 29.44 26.30
N TRP A 644 20.04 29.00 26.25
CA TRP A 644 19.40 28.27 27.34
C TRP A 644 20.10 26.92 27.62
N THR A 645 20.45 26.14 26.58
CA THR A 645 21.20 24.88 26.75
C THR A 645 22.56 25.07 27.39
N ARG A 646 23.25 26.17 27.12
CA ARG A 646 24.50 26.53 27.79
C ARG A 646 24.31 26.82 29.28
N THR A 647 23.20 27.44 29.66
CA THR A 647 22.88 27.66 31.08
C THR A 647 22.61 26.36 31.82
N LEU A 648 21.92 25.41 31.18
CA LEU A 648 21.70 24.07 31.74
C LEU A 648 23.01 23.32 31.97
N GLN A 649 23.92 23.34 31.00
CA GLN A 649 25.27 22.73 31.14
C GLN A 649 26.14 23.37 32.21
N ALA A 650 25.97 24.67 32.48
CA ALA A 650 26.70 25.37 33.53
C ALA A 650 26.14 25.08 34.94
N ALA A 651 24.84 24.81 35.05
CA ALA A 651 24.18 24.49 36.33
C ALA A 651 24.42 23.02 36.78
N GLY A 652 24.71 22.11 35.85
CA GLY A 652 25.00 20.68 36.11
C GLY A 652 26.47 20.36 36.42
N ARG A 653 27.36 21.37 36.47
CA ARG A 653 28.75 21.28 36.91
C ARG A 653 28.88 21.83 38.34
#